data_1d3bf633f2b3e899c14e0fa75f675487
#
_entry.id   1d3bf633f2b3e899c14e0fa75f675487
#
_cell.length_a   1.000
_cell.length_b   1.000
_cell.length_c   1.000
_cell.angle_alpha   90.00
_cell.angle_beta   90.00
_cell.angle_gamma   90.00
#
_symmetry.space_group_name_H-M   'P 1'
#
loop_
_entity.id
_entity.type
_entity.pdbx_description
1 polymer ?
#
loop_
_entity_poly.entity_id
_entity_poly.type
_entity_poly.pdbx_seq_one_letter_code
_entity_poly.pdbx_strand_id
1 'polypeptide(L)'
;MTSGSTSAAVAADQLPGLAMSSPDEAARAARAVLSGAATPVDETYALQALGIVQRERGEVGRALRSVRRGIRVGREHGLGARVTDLEASLGTVLALAGRRRPAFAAFDSALDGAEPAERARVLVRRAAVCFFFQDLDGARRDSHEAAAVLERHDDPAWEARARSNLAGALLGLGRFAEADREFARAQELIESTGERYQATIIVQNRGDCAHRMGDLPRALRLLYDARRRYDELGVVPPEVVRDLAVVQLAAGLTEDAAGTADELVAVLDGARDSALRRSDGFIAAAIVHLAAGNPSRAADLARKAARSSRRQGHDDAERHARVVVLRAQAEAGAVTKRHARAAAALAAELTDRYASERLDALVLAGRLASATGLQELAGEALRTAAAGRRGRGSALRRATGWYAQALLAESAGDRRAMLRACGRGLDVLDTHALSLGATELRARATVHGSDLAALATRRVAVDGTARELLRWTERWRGTLHSLPWPAARHDAELAAELGRLRAVGSLIGSHADEAERRRIEERIRRHVHGRETAGPRTTRRRLDVGELLDALGDRTLVSIVGLRGGRFHAVVARGGRLKHVVAGDSGAALDEVEYAKFALRGAAVAADAVAGVLLAAAEPGLARLQETMLGPVVRELGDGPVVLVPPSTMQSVPWGALPALRDRDVTVAPSATAWLRARTSTPPPDRSVALIAGADLASSGAEVGVLAGVYTDATVLTGDDATADAALAALDGSWLAHIGAHGRYRGDNPMFSSLELADGPLTVFDIERLQSPPYRLLLTACESGVGSPTGADELLGLTTSLSALGTAGLLATVVPVSDAASVDLSLVVHERLRTGDDLGAALLAARRAAAGARDRATAWSFLALGGA
;
A
#
# COMPACT_ATOMS: atom_id res chain seq x y z
N MET A 1 36.23 28.84 -27.84
CA MET A 1 37.33 27.99 -27.32
C MET A 1 36.71 26.77 -26.70
N THR A 2 36.64 25.70 -27.47
CA THR A 2 36.06 24.40 -27.10
C THR A 2 37.11 23.63 -26.31
N SER A 3 36.86 23.44 -25.01
CA SER A 3 37.66 22.55 -24.18
C SER A 3 37.34 21.12 -24.54
N GLY A 4 38.17 20.50 -25.35
CA GLY A 4 38.16 19.04 -25.59
C GLY A 4 38.61 18.34 -24.30
N SER A 5 37.67 17.70 -23.59
CA SER A 5 38.02 16.70 -22.62
C SER A 5 38.56 15.46 -23.36
N THR A 6 39.84 15.25 -23.33
CA THR A 6 40.48 13.99 -23.69
C THR A 6 39.97 12.92 -22.76
N SER A 7 38.94 12.16 -23.19
CA SER A 7 38.52 10.92 -22.54
C SER A 7 39.77 10.01 -22.50
N ALA A 8 40.24 9.66 -21.30
CA ALA A 8 41.27 8.67 -21.10
C ALA A 8 40.84 7.37 -21.83
N ALA A 9 41.72 6.81 -22.65
CA ALA A 9 41.42 5.59 -23.40
C ALA A 9 41.15 4.47 -22.39
N VAL A 10 39.95 3.89 -22.42
CA VAL A 10 39.59 2.76 -21.58
C VAL A 10 40.50 1.59 -21.90
N ALA A 11 41.17 1.01 -20.91
CA ALA A 11 42.02 -0.17 -21.09
C ALA A 11 41.20 -1.36 -21.61
N ALA A 12 41.82 -2.16 -22.50
CA ALA A 12 41.06 -3.21 -23.18
C ALA A 12 40.48 -4.27 -22.23
N ASP A 13 41.16 -4.58 -21.15
CA ASP A 13 40.73 -5.51 -20.10
C ASP A 13 39.51 -5.02 -19.30
N GLN A 14 39.24 -3.73 -19.28
CA GLN A 14 38.09 -3.13 -18.64
C GLN A 14 36.81 -3.15 -19.53
N LEU A 15 36.97 -3.37 -20.85
CA LEU A 15 35.84 -3.33 -21.78
C LEU A 15 34.72 -4.32 -21.48
N PRO A 16 34.97 -5.59 -21.08
CA PRO A 16 33.89 -6.50 -20.72
C PRO A 16 33.08 -6.05 -19.51
N GLY A 17 33.71 -5.42 -18.51
CA GLY A 17 33.04 -4.81 -17.36
C GLY A 17 32.21 -3.59 -17.76
N LEU A 18 32.78 -2.69 -18.57
CA LEU A 18 32.12 -1.51 -19.12
C LEU A 18 30.89 -1.89 -19.99
N ALA A 19 30.95 -3.03 -20.69
CA ALA A 19 29.83 -3.52 -21.51
C ALA A 19 28.58 -3.83 -20.70
N MET A 20 28.67 -4.04 -19.38
CA MET A 20 27.54 -4.26 -18.49
C MET A 20 26.96 -2.95 -17.95
N SER A 21 27.79 -1.94 -17.67
CA SER A 21 27.36 -0.66 -17.07
C SER A 21 27.08 0.43 -18.10
N SER A 22 27.84 0.48 -19.21
CA SER A 22 27.76 1.49 -20.26
C SER A 22 27.89 0.85 -21.65
N PRO A 23 26.89 0.11 -22.15
CA PRO A 23 26.98 -0.70 -23.37
C PRO A 23 27.38 0.10 -24.64
N ASP A 24 26.87 1.33 -24.77
CA ASP A 24 27.17 2.16 -25.96
C ASP A 24 28.62 2.67 -25.96
N GLU A 25 29.13 3.03 -24.79
CA GLU A 25 30.53 3.44 -24.63
C GLU A 25 31.48 2.26 -24.86
N ALA A 26 31.18 1.13 -24.22
CA ALA A 26 31.95 -0.10 -24.43
C ALA A 26 31.99 -0.53 -25.91
N ALA A 27 30.88 -0.43 -26.64
CA ALA A 27 30.81 -0.75 -28.04
C ALA A 27 31.63 0.22 -28.90
N ARG A 28 31.68 1.51 -28.56
CA ARG A 28 32.54 2.47 -29.24
C ARG A 28 34.03 2.19 -28.99
N ALA A 29 34.40 2.02 -27.72
CA ALA A 29 35.79 1.74 -27.34
C ALA A 29 36.31 0.40 -27.93
N ALA A 30 35.50 -0.65 -27.88
CA ALA A 30 35.85 -1.95 -28.47
C ALA A 30 36.05 -1.86 -30.00
N ARG A 31 35.24 -1.09 -30.71
CA ARG A 31 35.45 -0.87 -32.15
C ARG A 31 36.71 -0.06 -32.42
N ALA A 32 37.02 0.92 -31.59
CA ALA A 32 38.27 1.68 -31.72
C ALA A 32 39.51 0.77 -31.54
N VAL A 33 39.48 -0.11 -30.53
CA VAL A 33 40.53 -1.14 -30.36
C VAL A 33 40.67 -2.01 -31.60
N LEU A 34 39.56 -2.52 -32.16
CA LEU A 34 39.56 -3.42 -33.31
C LEU A 34 39.93 -2.74 -34.64
N SER A 35 39.86 -1.42 -34.74
CA SER A 35 40.27 -0.64 -35.94
C SER A 35 41.71 -0.13 -35.87
N GLY A 36 42.35 -0.21 -34.70
CA GLY A 36 43.73 0.17 -34.46
C GLY A 36 44.72 -1.03 -34.54
N ALA A 37 45.99 -0.77 -34.17
CA ALA A 37 47.01 -1.83 -34.01
C ALA A 37 46.85 -2.49 -32.61
N ALA A 38 45.79 -3.27 -32.44
CA ALA A 38 45.52 -3.97 -31.19
C ALA A 38 46.43 -5.20 -31.02
N THR A 39 46.88 -5.44 -29.79
CA THR A 39 47.50 -6.73 -29.47
C THR A 39 46.48 -7.87 -29.55
N PRO A 40 46.88 -9.13 -29.78
CA PRO A 40 45.93 -10.26 -29.76
C PRO A 40 45.15 -10.36 -28.47
N VAL A 41 45.72 -9.99 -27.33
CA VAL A 41 45.04 -9.92 -26.02
C VAL A 41 43.96 -8.88 -26.05
N ASP A 42 44.23 -7.64 -26.46
CA ASP A 42 43.29 -6.52 -26.54
C ASP A 42 42.16 -6.85 -27.52
N GLU A 43 42.47 -7.48 -28.68
CA GLU A 43 41.46 -7.94 -29.63
C GLU A 43 40.46 -8.91 -28.98
N THR A 44 40.96 -9.85 -28.16
CA THR A 44 40.04 -10.80 -27.44
C THR A 44 39.11 -10.10 -26.44
N TYR A 45 39.59 -9.09 -25.70
CA TYR A 45 38.75 -8.31 -24.80
C TYR A 45 37.71 -7.47 -25.53
N ALA A 46 38.12 -6.82 -26.61
CA ALA A 46 37.20 -6.02 -27.44
C ALA A 46 36.11 -6.87 -28.08
N LEU A 47 36.44 -8.06 -28.58
CA LEU A 47 35.48 -9.01 -29.15
C LEU A 47 34.53 -9.59 -28.11
N GLN A 48 35.01 -9.83 -26.90
CA GLN A 48 34.17 -10.23 -25.78
C GLN A 48 33.18 -9.12 -25.39
N ALA A 49 33.66 -7.90 -25.24
CA ALA A 49 32.79 -6.74 -24.91
C ALA A 49 31.72 -6.51 -25.97
N LEU A 50 32.08 -6.59 -27.28
CA LEU A 50 31.10 -6.55 -28.36
C LEU A 50 30.10 -7.71 -28.27
N GLY A 51 30.55 -8.90 -27.93
CA GLY A 51 29.68 -10.07 -27.71
C GLY A 51 28.67 -9.84 -26.61
N ILE A 52 29.10 -9.23 -25.49
CA ILE A 52 28.24 -8.87 -24.37
C ILE A 52 27.21 -7.81 -24.81
N VAL A 53 27.63 -6.69 -25.40
CA VAL A 53 26.72 -5.63 -25.87
C VAL A 53 25.71 -6.15 -26.89
N GLN A 54 26.15 -6.95 -27.87
CA GLN A 54 25.28 -7.54 -28.90
C GLN A 54 24.28 -8.53 -28.28
N ARG A 55 24.69 -9.26 -27.25
CA ARG A 55 23.82 -10.15 -26.47
C ARG A 55 22.72 -9.36 -25.77
N GLU A 56 23.07 -8.31 -25.04
CA GLU A 56 22.10 -7.46 -24.34
C GLU A 56 21.09 -6.81 -25.28
N ARG A 57 21.53 -6.45 -26.50
CA ARG A 57 20.65 -5.92 -27.54
C ARG A 57 19.82 -7.00 -28.28
N GLY A 58 19.93 -8.27 -27.88
CA GLY A 58 19.22 -9.37 -28.54
C GLY A 58 19.77 -9.76 -29.90
N GLU A 59 20.95 -9.23 -30.28
CA GLU A 59 21.62 -9.51 -31.56
C GLU A 59 22.43 -10.82 -31.50
N VAL A 60 21.77 -11.94 -31.10
CA VAL A 60 22.40 -13.23 -30.77
C VAL A 60 23.35 -13.73 -31.87
N GLY A 61 22.96 -13.59 -33.15
CA GLY A 61 23.78 -14.01 -34.26
C GLY A 61 25.12 -13.25 -34.40
N ARG A 62 25.10 -11.95 -34.08
CA ARG A 62 26.31 -11.11 -34.06
C ARG A 62 27.16 -11.46 -32.84
N ALA A 63 26.54 -11.60 -31.66
CA ALA A 63 27.25 -12.00 -30.46
C ALA A 63 28.00 -13.31 -30.61
N LEU A 64 27.38 -14.34 -31.21
CA LEU A 64 28.03 -15.62 -31.51
C LEU A 64 29.24 -15.45 -32.45
N ARG A 65 29.17 -14.59 -33.47
CA ARG A 65 30.31 -14.33 -34.37
C ARG A 65 31.46 -13.62 -33.66
N SER A 66 31.16 -12.60 -32.86
CA SER A 66 32.18 -11.86 -32.11
C SER A 66 32.91 -12.75 -31.11
N VAL A 67 32.18 -13.51 -30.29
CA VAL A 67 32.79 -14.40 -29.28
C VAL A 67 33.59 -15.53 -29.95
N ARG A 68 33.08 -16.17 -31.01
CA ARG A 68 33.81 -17.23 -31.73
C ARG A 68 35.06 -16.70 -32.41
N ARG A 69 35.05 -15.46 -32.93
CA ARG A 69 36.27 -14.83 -33.45
C ARG A 69 37.29 -14.63 -32.33
N GLY A 70 36.85 -14.15 -31.13
CA GLY A 70 37.74 -14.01 -29.99
C GLY A 70 38.38 -15.34 -29.55
N ILE A 71 37.60 -16.45 -29.51
CA ILE A 71 38.12 -17.78 -29.19
C ILE A 71 39.18 -18.22 -30.20
N ARG A 72 38.98 -17.98 -31.49
CA ARG A 72 39.93 -18.30 -32.53
C ARG A 72 41.23 -17.54 -32.33
N VAL A 73 41.18 -16.22 -32.19
CA VAL A 73 42.33 -15.37 -31.91
C VAL A 73 43.08 -15.85 -30.65
N GLY A 74 42.37 -16.13 -29.58
CA GLY A 74 42.96 -16.62 -28.35
C GLY A 74 43.68 -17.96 -28.52
N ARG A 75 43.12 -18.90 -29.26
CA ARG A 75 43.76 -20.22 -29.56
C ARG A 75 44.98 -20.08 -30.47
N GLU A 76 44.90 -19.26 -31.53
CA GLU A 76 46.01 -19.00 -32.46
C GLU A 76 47.24 -18.39 -31.77
N HIS A 77 47.05 -17.66 -30.66
CA HIS A 77 48.12 -16.99 -29.93
C HIS A 77 48.40 -17.60 -28.53
N GLY A 78 47.85 -18.76 -28.23
CA GLY A 78 48.12 -19.47 -26.98
C GLY A 78 47.58 -18.80 -25.69
N LEU A 79 46.55 -17.97 -25.81
CA LEU A 79 45.99 -17.21 -24.71
C LEU A 79 44.97 -18.04 -23.91
N GLY A 80 45.40 -19.07 -23.15
CA GLY A 80 44.56 -20.05 -22.49
C GLY A 80 43.48 -19.45 -21.61
N ALA A 81 43.83 -18.57 -20.65
CA ALA A 81 42.91 -17.92 -19.73
C ALA A 81 41.84 -17.08 -20.48
N ARG A 82 42.21 -16.41 -21.58
CA ARG A 82 41.26 -15.66 -22.42
C ARG A 82 40.30 -16.57 -23.18
N VAL A 83 40.79 -17.75 -23.64
CA VAL A 83 39.94 -18.77 -24.28
C VAL A 83 38.90 -19.29 -23.30
N THR A 84 39.29 -19.65 -22.08
CA THR A 84 38.40 -20.08 -21.00
C THR A 84 37.27 -19.06 -20.77
N ASP A 85 37.62 -17.78 -20.62
CA ASP A 85 36.65 -16.70 -20.36
C ASP A 85 35.71 -16.47 -21.57
N LEU A 86 36.23 -16.56 -22.81
CA LEU A 86 35.42 -16.45 -24.02
C LEU A 86 34.50 -17.67 -24.24
N GLU A 87 34.95 -18.88 -23.90
CA GLU A 87 34.11 -20.08 -23.96
C GLU A 87 32.97 -20.02 -22.97
N ALA A 88 33.20 -19.50 -21.76
CA ALA A 88 32.13 -19.19 -20.80
C ALA A 88 31.15 -18.14 -21.33
N SER A 89 31.66 -17.11 -22.02
CA SER A 89 30.82 -16.12 -22.70
C SER A 89 30.01 -16.74 -23.84
N LEU A 90 30.61 -17.69 -24.61
CA LEU A 90 29.89 -18.44 -25.64
C LEU A 90 28.76 -19.26 -25.06
N GLY A 91 29.00 -19.95 -23.94
CA GLY A 91 27.99 -20.71 -23.20
C GLY A 91 26.77 -19.83 -22.85
N THR A 92 27.02 -18.62 -22.32
CA THR A 92 25.96 -17.65 -21.98
C THR A 92 25.16 -17.21 -23.23
N VAL A 93 25.83 -16.89 -24.34
CA VAL A 93 25.14 -16.49 -25.59
C VAL A 93 24.31 -17.64 -26.17
N LEU A 94 24.82 -18.86 -26.12
CA LEU A 94 24.12 -20.06 -26.60
C LEU A 94 22.87 -20.37 -25.75
N ALA A 95 22.95 -20.13 -24.44
CA ALA A 95 21.81 -20.28 -23.54
C ALA A 95 20.67 -19.33 -23.91
N LEU A 96 20.99 -18.06 -24.16
CA LEU A 96 19.99 -17.07 -24.59
C LEU A 96 19.42 -17.38 -25.99
N ALA A 97 20.16 -18.13 -26.82
CA ALA A 97 19.64 -18.68 -28.08
C ALA A 97 18.75 -19.93 -27.88
N GLY A 98 18.45 -20.32 -26.65
CA GLY A 98 17.68 -21.54 -26.32
C GLY A 98 18.43 -22.84 -26.56
N ARG A 99 19.73 -22.79 -26.85
CA ARG A 99 20.56 -23.96 -27.21
C ARG A 99 21.20 -24.61 -25.98
N ARG A 100 20.39 -25.28 -25.13
CA ARG A 100 20.82 -25.85 -23.83
C ARG A 100 22.07 -26.73 -23.94
N ARG A 101 22.01 -27.80 -24.74
CA ARG A 101 23.17 -28.73 -24.87
C ARG A 101 24.46 -28.05 -25.34
N PRO A 102 24.48 -27.24 -26.42
CA PRO A 102 25.65 -26.50 -26.81
C PRO A 102 26.17 -25.50 -25.79
N ALA A 103 25.24 -24.88 -24.99
CA ALA A 103 25.63 -23.94 -23.94
C ALA A 103 26.42 -24.66 -22.82
N PHE A 104 25.92 -25.78 -22.31
CA PHE A 104 26.63 -26.55 -21.29
C PHE A 104 27.93 -27.16 -21.81
N ALA A 105 27.99 -27.63 -23.07
CA ALA A 105 29.24 -28.12 -23.69
C ALA A 105 30.32 -27.03 -23.76
N ALA A 106 29.93 -25.74 -23.99
CA ALA A 106 30.90 -24.64 -23.99
C ALA A 106 31.41 -24.36 -22.55
N PHE A 107 30.56 -24.47 -21.52
CA PHE A 107 31.02 -24.37 -20.13
C PHE A 107 31.92 -25.56 -19.73
N ASP A 108 31.58 -26.77 -20.11
CA ASP A 108 32.40 -27.95 -19.82
C ASP A 108 33.79 -27.82 -20.47
N SER A 109 33.86 -27.28 -21.72
CA SER A 109 35.16 -26.97 -22.39
C SER A 109 35.93 -25.90 -21.62
N ALA A 110 35.25 -24.84 -21.12
CA ALA A 110 35.85 -23.79 -20.32
C ALA A 110 36.35 -24.28 -18.94
N LEU A 111 35.74 -25.31 -18.38
CA LEU A 111 36.14 -25.91 -17.10
C LEU A 111 37.33 -26.90 -17.23
N ASP A 112 37.57 -27.44 -18.41
CA ASP A 112 38.64 -28.40 -18.65
C ASP A 112 40.00 -27.72 -18.60
N GLY A 113 40.85 -28.15 -17.67
CA GLY A 113 42.18 -27.58 -17.46
C GLY A 113 42.23 -26.16 -16.89
N ALA A 114 41.13 -25.57 -16.49
CA ALA A 114 41.09 -24.23 -15.88
C ALA A 114 41.68 -24.23 -14.47
N GLU A 115 42.45 -23.19 -14.13
CA GLU A 115 42.98 -22.95 -12.81
C GLU A 115 41.83 -22.70 -11.80
N PRO A 116 42.00 -23.01 -10.50
CA PRO A 116 40.88 -22.98 -9.52
C PRO A 116 40.07 -21.70 -9.50
N ALA A 117 40.69 -20.51 -9.56
CA ALA A 117 39.97 -19.22 -9.56
C ALA A 117 39.24 -18.98 -10.89
N GLU A 118 39.84 -19.35 -12.02
CA GLU A 118 39.20 -19.25 -13.34
C GLU A 118 38.00 -20.21 -13.44
N ARG A 119 38.19 -21.45 -12.99
CA ARG A 119 37.15 -22.46 -12.87
C ARG A 119 35.95 -21.94 -12.06
N ALA A 120 36.21 -21.30 -10.91
CA ALA A 120 35.14 -20.71 -10.06
C ALA A 120 34.39 -19.60 -10.80
N ARG A 121 35.07 -18.71 -11.55
CA ARG A 121 34.41 -17.67 -12.35
C ARG A 121 33.57 -18.26 -13.49
N VAL A 122 33.99 -19.37 -14.09
CA VAL A 122 33.18 -20.10 -15.08
C VAL A 122 31.94 -20.70 -14.42
N LEU A 123 32.07 -21.32 -13.22
CA LEU A 123 30.94 -21.85 -12.46
C LEU A 123 29.90 -20.78 -12.10
N VAL A 124 30.32 -19.56 -11.73
CA VAL A 124 29.39 -18.42 -11.51
C VAL A 124 28.53 -18.16 -12.74
N ARG A 125 29.13 -18.15 -13.93
CA ARG A 125 28.39 -17.91 -15.18
C ARG A 125 27.51 -19.10 -15.55
N ARG A 126 27.97 -20.32 -15.34
CA ARG A 126 27.18 -21.54 -15.57
C ARG A 126 25.97 -21.58 -14.64
N ALA A 127 26.13 -21.19 -13.37
CA ALA A 127 25.02 -21.04 -12.42
C ALA A 127 23.95 -20.06 -12.92
N ALA A 128 24.34 -18.92 -13.48
CA ALA A 128 23.40 -17.98 -14.09
C ALA A 128 22.62 -18.60 -15.26
N VAL A 129 23.29 -19.44 -16.07
CA VAL A 129 22.63 -20.20 -17.14
C VAL A 129 21.75 -21.33 -16.62
N CYS A 130 22.08 -21.95 -15.50
CA CYS A 130 21.22 -22.91 -14.81
C CYS A 130 19.89 -22.26 -14.40
N PHE A 131 19.89 -21.01 -13.92
CA PHE A 131 18.66 -20.26 -13.67
C PHE A 131 17.78 -20.11 -14.91
N PHE A 132 18.40 -19.76 -16.02
CA PHE A 132 17.68 -19.61 -17.30
C PHE A 132 16.95 -20.88 -17.70
N PHE A 133 17.55 -22.05 -17.47
CA PHE A 133 16.95 -23.36 -17.74
C PHE A 133 16.23 -24.00 -16.55
N GLN A 134 15.98 -23.26 -15.48
CA GLN A 134 15.27 -23.72 -14.27
C GLN A 134 15.94 -24.88 -13.53
N ASP A 135 17.24 -25.05 -13.70
CA ASP A 135 18.04 -26.01 -12.93
C ASP A 135 18.53 -25.35 -11.64
N LEU A 136 17.62 -25.18 -10.67
CA LEU A 136 17.94 -24.50 -9.41
C LEU A 136 18.95 -25.26 -8.56
N ASP A 137 18.95 -26.59 -8.63
CA ASP A 137 19.94 -27.41 -7.93
C ASP A 137 21.32 -27.33 -8.59
N GLY A 138 21.39 -27.27 -9.91
CA GLY A 138 22.62 -26.98 -10.65
C GLY A 138 23.17 -25.61 -10.27
N ALA A 139 22.34 -24.57 -10.32
CA ALA A 139 22.73 -23.22 -9.92
C ALA A 139 23.26 -23.17 -8.49
N ARG A 140 22.59 -23.84 -7.54
CA ARG A 140 23.01 -23.92 -6.14
C ARG A 140 24.37 -24.61 -5.99
N ARG A 141 24.59 -25.78 -6.64
CA ARG A 141 25.86 -26.51 -6.55
C ARG A 141 27.02 -25.68 -7.09
N ASP A 142 26.89 -25.16 -8.32
CA ASP A 142 27.93 -24.38 -8.96
C ASP A 142 28.27 -23.12 -8.20
N SER A 143 27.26 -22.39 -7.70
CA SER A 143 27.45 -21.16 -6.92
C SER A 143 28.11 -21.43 -5.58
N HIS A 144 27.74 -22.53 -4.90
CA HIS A 144 28.32 -22.89 -3.60
C HIS A 144 29.81 -23.30 -3.76
N GLU A 145 30.14 -24.09 -4.77
CA GLU A 145 31.52 -24.47 -5.10
C GLU A 145 32.35 -23.22 -5.44
N ALA A 146 31.80 -22.36 -6.29
CA ALA A 146 32.48 -21.13 -6.72
C ALA A 146 32.73 -20.18 -5.53
N ALA A 147 31.74 -19.94 -4.66
CA ALA A 147 31.90 -19.06 -3.52
C ALA A 147 33.01 -19.53 -2.59
N ALA A 148 33.06 -20.82 -2.26
CA ALA A 148 34.11 -21.40 -1.40
C ALA A 148 35.52 -21.31 -1.99
N VAL A 149 35.67 -21.36 -3.33
CA VAL A 149 36.97 -21.19 -3.99
C VAL A 149 37.38 -19.72 -4.01
N LEU A 150 36.45 -18.82 -4.38
CA LEU A 150 36.72 -17.39 -4.52
C LEU A 150 37.05 -16.72 -3.18
N GLU A 151 36.42 -17.16 -2.07
CA GLU A 151 36.77 -16.74 -0.71
C GLU A 151 38.22 -17.05 -0.38
N ARG A 152 38.73 -18.25 -0.73
CA ARG A 152 40.14 -18.65 -0.49
C ARG A 152 41.14 -17.91 -1.36
N HIS A 153 40.69 -17.39 -2.52
CA HIS A 153 41.52 -16.64 -3.47
C HIS A 153 41.42 -15.13 -3.32
N ASP A 154 40.70 -14.64 -2.25
CA ASP A 154 40.50 -13.20 -1.94
C ASP A 154 40.02 -12.41 -3.17
N ASP A 155 38.98 -12.96 -3.86
CA ASP A 155 38.30 -12.31 -4.99
C ASP A 155 36.87 -11.88 -4.59
N PRO A 156 36.72 -10.76 -3.82
CA PRO A 156 35.44 -10.37 -3.24
C PRO A 156 34.39 -10.04 -4.29
N ALA A 157 34.79 -9.54 -5.45
CA ALA A 157 33.85 -9.18 -6.52
C ALA A 157 33.18 -10.43 -7.13
N TRP A 158 33.93 -11.48 -7.41
CA TRP A 158 33.37 -12.71 -7.95
C TRP A 158 32.73 -13.57 -6.86
N GLU A 159 33.24 -13.55 -5.61
CA GLU A 159 32.58 -14.18 -4.48
C GLU A 159 31.17 -13.59 -4.25
N ALA A 160 31.04 -12.25 -4.29
CA ALA A 160 29.74 -11.59 -4.18
C ALA A 160 28.75 -12.06 -5.26
N ARG A 161 29.20 -12.20 -6.51
CA ARG A 161 28.38 -12.72 -7.62
C ARG A 161 27.99 -14.19 -7.40
N ALA A 162 28.93 -15.02 -6.92
CA ALA A 162 28.67 -16.42 -6.59
C ALA A 162 27.61 -16.54 -5.48
N ARG A 163 27.78 -15.79 -4.40
CA ARG A 163 26.82 -15.76 -3.26
C ARG A 163 25.47 -15.21 -3.68
N SER A 164 25.42 -14.18 -4.54
CA SER A 164 24.18 -13.66 -5.09
C SER A 164 23.43 -14.70 -5.94
N ASN A 165 24.13 -15.46 -6.77
CA ASN A 165 23.57 -16.58 -7.51
C ASN A 165 23.10 -17.71 -6.60
N LEU A 166 23.87 -18.05 -5.56
CA LEU A 166 23.49 -19.04 -4.54
C LEU A 166 22.20 -18.62 -3.84
N ALA A 167 22.13 -17.36 -3.43
CA ALA A 167 20.94 -16.78 -2.82
C ALA A 167 19.72 -16.84 -3.73
N GLY A 168 19.89 -16.52 -5.02
CA GLY A 168 18.83 -16.67 -6.02
C GLY A 168 18.35 -18.11 -6.18
N ALA A 169 19.26 -19.10 -6.17
CA ALA A 169 18.90 -20.51 -6.21
C ALA A 169 18.12 -20.94 -4.96
N LEU A 170 18.59 -20.54 -3.78
CA LEU A 170 17.92 -20.80 -2.52
C LEU A 170 16.52 -20.16 -2.47
N LEU A 171 16.39 -18.93 -2.98
CA LEU A 171 15.12 -18.22 -3.11
C LEU A 171 14.14 -19.00 -3.99
N GLY A 172 14.60 -19.48 -5.14
CA GLY A 172 13.81 -20.33 -6.04
C GLY A 172 13.37 -21.65 -5.42
N LEU A 173 14.21 -22.23 -4.56
CA LEU A 173 13.93 -23.46 -3.79
C LEU A 173 13.06 -23.22 -2.53
N GLY A 174 12.66 -21.96 -2.27
CA GLY A 174 11.85 -21.59 -1.10
C GLY A 174 12.63 -21.56 0.22
N ARG A 175 13.97 -21.56 0.18
CA ARG A 175 14.86 -21.50 1.36
C ARG A 175 15.19 -20.04 1.70
N PHE A 176 14.14 -19.24 1.98
CA PHE A 176 14.22 -17.77 2.05
C PHE A 176 15.22 -17.24 3.09
N ALA A 177 15.25 -17.81 4.29
CA ALA A 177 16.15 -17.35 5.34
C ALA A 177 17.65 -17.58 5.01
N GLU A 178 17.94 -18.62 4.24
CA GLU A 178 19.29 -18.89 3.77
C GLU A 178 19.65 -17.97 2.60
N ALA A 179 18.71 -17.75 1.70
CA ALA A 179 18.88 -16.79 0.60
C ALA A 179 19.19 -15.38 1.13
N ASP A 180 18.48 -14.93 2.16
CA ASP A 180 18.70 -13.61 2.74
C ASP A 180 20.10 -13.46 3.35
N ARG A 181 20.60 -14.49 4.04
CA ARG A 181 21.98 -14.48 4.59
C ARG A 181 23.04 -14.40 3.48
N GLU A 182 22.87 -15.18 2.40
CA GLU A 182 23.81 -15.14 1.28
C GLU A 182 23.76 -13.80 0.53
N PHE A 183 22.58 -13.21 0.33
CA PHE A 183 22.47 -11.87 -0.24
C PHE A 183 23.09 -10.79 0.67
N ALA A 184 22.91 -10.89 1.99
CA ALA A 184 23.53 -9.94 2.92
C ALA A 184 25.05 -9.98 2.82
N ARG A 185 25.63 -11.20 2.82
CA ARG A 185 27.09 -11.38 2.66
C ARG A 185 27.58 -10.92 1.29
N ALA A 186 26.82 -11.19 0.24
CA ALA A 186 27.15 -10.70 -1.10
C ALA A 186 27.17 -9.16 -1.18
N GLN A 187 26.24 -8.50 -0.48
CA GLN A 187 26.21 -7.03 -0.42
C GLN A 187 27.43 -6.46 0.30
N GLU A 188 27.82 -7.00 1.47
CA GLU A 188 29.00 -6.57 2.22
C GLU A 188 30.26 -6.66 1.35
N LEU A 189 30.43 -7.78 0.64
CA LEU A 189 31.58 -8.02 -0.23
C LEU A 189 31.61 -7.03 -1.40
N ILE A 190 30.52 -6.87 -2.14
CA ILE A 190 30.52 -6.03 -3.34
C ILE A 190 30.65 -4.54 -3.00
N GLU A 191 30.11 -4.10 -1.86
CA GLU A 191 30.25 -2.71 -1.43
C GLU A 191 31.71 -2.36 -1.13
N SER A 192 32.54 -3.32 -0.66
CA SER A 192 33.96 -3.13 -0.43
C SER A 192 34.78 -2.95 -1.73
N THR A 193 34.24 -3.36 -2.87
CA THR A 193 34.94 -3.29 -4.17
C THR A 193 34.70 -1.98 -4.92
N GLY A 194 33.75 -1.16 -4.49
CA GLY A 194 33.33 0.05 -5.19
C GLY A 194 32.48 -0.18 -6.45
N GLU A 195 32.07 -1.41 -6.77
CA GLU A 195 31.22 -1.75 -7.92
C GLU A 195 29.75 -1.32 -7.69
N ARG A 196 29.46 -0.03 -7.77
CA ARG A 196 28.16 0.56 -7.41
C ARG A 196 26.96 -0.07 -8.13
N TYR A 197 27.09 -0.38 -9.43
CA TYR A 197 26.01 -0.99 -10.21
C TYR A 197 25.68 -2.41 -9.71
N GLN A 198 26.69 -3.24 -9.47
CA GLN A 198 26.50 -4.61 -8.97
C GLN A 198 25.96 -4.61 -7.52
N ALA A 199 26.45 -3.71 -6.68
CA ALA A 199 25.91 -3.50 -5.34
C ALA A 199 24.41 -3.18 -5.37
N THR A 200 23.99 -2.33 -6.32
CA THR A 200 22.58 -1.97 -6.48
C THR A 200 21.71 -3.16 -6.90
N ILE A 201 22.20 -4.03 -7.81
CA ILE A 201 21.50 -5.27 -8.19
C ILE A 201 21.28 -6.17 -6.96
N ILE A 202 22.29 -6.31 -6.10
CA ILE A 202 22.17 -7.14 -4.90
C ILE A 202 21.16 -6.55 -3.91
N VAL A 203 21.14 -5.22 -3.72
CA VAL A 203 20.13 -4.55 -2.89
C VAL A 203 18.72 -4.80 -3.45
N GLN A 204 18.51 -4.69 -4.77
CA GLN A 204 17.24 -5.02 -5.41
C GLN A 204 16.83 -6.48 -5.15
N ASN A 205 17.74 -7.44 -5.34
CA ASN A 205 17.46 -8.86 -5.11
C ASN A 205 17.12 -9.14 -3.63
N ARG A 206 17.73 -8.44 -2.69
CA ARG A 206 17.35 -8.50 -1.27
C ARG A 206 15.93 -7.99 -1.05
N GLY A 207 15.51 -6.96 -1.79
CA GLY A 207 14.14 -6.46 -1.79
C GLY A 207 13.14 -7.52 -2.25
N ASP A 208 13.41 -8.24 -3.36
CA ASP A 208 12.57 -9.36 -3.82
C ASP A 208 12.56 -10.51 -2.79
N CYS A 209 13.70 -10.82 -2.19
CA CYS A 209 13.78 -11.83 -1.14
C CYS A 209 12.90 -11.46 0.06
N ALA A 210 12.98 -10.22 0.57
CA ALA A 210 12.15 -9.72 1.65
C ALA A 210 10.65 -9.79 1.31
N HIS A 211 10.28 -9.43 0.08
CA HIS A 211 8.90 -9.56 -0.41
C HIS A 211 8.41 -11.02 -0.36
N ARG A 212 9.20 -11.96 -0.84
CA ARG A 212 8.84 -13.39 -0.82
C ARG A 212 8.78 -13.98 0.60
N MET A 213 9.55 -13.41 1.53
CA MET A 213 9.44 -13.72 2.95
C MET A 213 8.15 -13.14 3.58
N GLY A 214 7.50 -12.19 2.93
CA GLY A 214 6.34 -11.45 3.43
C GLY A 214 6.70 -10.25 4.29
N ASP A 215 7.96 -9.85 4.31
CA ASP A 215 8.47 -8.66 5.01
C ASP A 215 8.38 -7.44 4.06
N LEU A 216 7.15 -6.91 3.91
CA LEU A 216 6.89 -5.82 2.99
C LEU A 216 7.58 -4.50 3.38
N PRO A 217 7.66 -4.08 4.66
CA PRO A 217 8.39 -2.87 5.02
C PRO A 217 9.86 -2.93 4.60
N ARG A 218 10.53 -4.04 4.89
CA ARG A 218 11.92 -4.24 4.47
C ARG A 218 12.06 -4.29 2.95
N ALA A 219 11.12 -4.93 2.25
CA ALA A 219 11.09 -4.98 0.79
C ALA A 219 10.97 -3.58 0.18
N LEU A 220 10.03 -2.75 0.66
CA LEU A 220 9.86 -1.37 0.22
C LEU A 220 11.12 -0.55 0.47
N ARG A 221 11.70 -0.61 1.67
CA ARG A 221 12.94 0.11 2.01
C ARG A 221 14.08 -0.23 1.06
N LEU A 222 14.32 -1.52 0.82
CA LEU A 222 15.39 -1.99 -0.05
C LEU A 222 15.17 -1.62 -1.52
N LEU A 223 13.93 -1.71 -2.02
CA LEU A 223 13.61 -1.36 -3.40
C LEU A 223 13.64 0.15 -3.63
N TYR A 224 13.21 0.97 -2.67
CA TYR A 224 13.37 2.42 -2.75
C TYR A 224 14.86 2.82 -2.73
N ASP A 225 15.70 2.15 -1.91
CA ASP A 225 17.15 2.37 -1.90
C ASP A 225 17.78 1.96 -3.24
N ALA A 226 17.43 0.78 -3.76
CA ALA A 226 17.90 0.34 -5.07
C ALA A 226 17.51 1.32 -6.18
N ARG A 227 16.26 1.80 -6.19
CA ARG A 227 15.79 2.79 -7.16
C ARG A 227 16.59 4.08 -7.08
N ARG A 228 16.78 4.64 -5.89
CA ARG A 228 17.60 5.85 -5.68
C ARG A 228 19.03 5.65 -6.19
N ARG A 229 19.67 4.51 -5.88
CA ARG A 229 21.02 4.20 -6.36
C ARG A 229 21.09 4.10 -7.88
N TYR A 230 20.07 3.53 -8.54
CA TYR A 230 19.98 3.49 -10.00
C TYR A 230 19.79 4.90 -10.59
N ASP A 231 18.97 5.75 -9.99
CA ASP A 231 18.78 7.14 -10.39
C ASP A 231 20.10 7.94 -10.31
N GLU A 232 20.92 7.74 -9.25
CA GLU A 232 22.24 8.32 -9.08
C GLU A 232 23.26 7.83 -10.15
N LEU A 233 23.04 6.63 -10.66
CA LEU A 233 23.83 6.05 -11.75
C LEU A 233 23.34 6.47 -13.15
N GLY A 234 22.22 7.20 -13.23
CA GLY A 234 21.60 7.63 -14.48
C GLY A 234 20.99 6.51 -15.30
N VAL A 235 20.61 5.38 -14.65
CA VAL A 235 20.00 4.22 -15.32
C VAL A 235 18.74 3.80 -14.56
N VAL A 236 17.72 3.35 -15.29
CA VAL A 236 16.47 2.85 -14.69
C VAL A 236 16.13 1.48 -15.29
N PRO A 237 16.62 0.39 -14.68
CA PRO A 237 16.24 -0.94 -15.13
C PRO A 237 14.73 -1.18 -14.94
N PRO A 238 14.02 -1.75 -15.92
CA PRO A 238 12.59 -2.03 -15.77
C PRO A 238 12.29 -3.02 -14.63
N GLU A 239 13.24 -3.85 -14.25
CA GLU A 239 13.10 -4.83 -13.17
C GLU A 239 12.86 -4.16 -11.81
N VAL A 240 13.59 -3.10 -11.44
CA VAL A 240 13.40 -2.43 -10.15
C VAL A 240 12.03 -1.72 -10.11
N VAL A 241 11.59 -1.13 -11.22
CA VAL A 241 10.28 -0.47 -11.33
C VAL A 241 9.17 -1.51 -11.20
N ARG A 242 9.32 -2.66 -11.88
CA ARG A 242 8.40 -3.80 -11.76
C ARG A 242 8.31 -4.31 -10.31
N ASP A 243 9.45 -4.57 -9.68
CA ASP A 243 9.50 -5.14 -8.34
C ASP A 243 8.88 -4.18 -7.32
N LEU A 244 9.13 -2.87 -7.49
CA LEU A 244 8.53 -1.84 -6.67
C LEU A 244 7.01 -1.80 -6.84
N ALA A 245 6.48 -1.81 -8.08
CA ALA A 245 5.04 -1.83 -8.34
C ALA A 245 4.35 -3.05 -7.71
N VAL A 246 4.98 -4.22 -7.79
CA VAL A 246 4.47 -5.47 -7.22
C VAL A 246 4.44 -5.40 -5.68
N VAL A 247 5.49 -4.88 -5.05
CA VAL A 247 5.55 -4.77 -3.59
C VAL A 247 4.60 -3.70 -3.05
N GLN A 248 4.47 -2.56 -3.75
CA GLN A 248 3.47 -1.55 -3.44
C GLN A 248 2.05 -2.13 -3.48
N LEU A 249 1.72 -2.90 -4.52
CA LEU A 249 0.43 -3.58 -4.62
C LEU A 249 0.21 -4.58 -3.46
N ALA A 250 1.23 -5.38 -3.12
CA ALA A 250 1.16 -6.31 -2.00
C ALA A 250 0.99 -5.60 -0.65
N ALA A 251 1.51 -4.39 -0.51
CA ALA A 251 1.31 -3.53 0.65
C ALA A 251 -0.06 -2.79 0.67
N GLY A 252 -0.87 -2.93 -0.38
CA GLY A 252 -2.16 -2.25 -0.54
C GLY A 252 -2.05 -0.81 -1.04
N LEU A 253 -0.87 -0.36 -1.45
CA LEU A 253 -0.61 0.96 -2.04
C LEU A 253 -1.02 0.98 -3.52
N THR A 254 -2.31 0.80 -3.78
CA THR A 254 -2.82 0.54 -5.14
C THR A 254 -2.59 1.72 -6.09
N GLU A 255 -2.75 2.95 -5.62
CA GLU A 255 -2.56 4.15 -6.44
C GLU A 255 -1.08 4.37 -6.77
N ASP A 256 -0.19 4.23 -5.77
CA ASP A 256 1.26 4.32 -5.99
C ASP A 256 1.74 3.22 -6.96
N ALA A 257 1.24 2.00 -6.76
CA ALA A 257 1.52 0.89 -7.66
C ALA A 257 1.08 1.19 -9.10
N ALA A 258 -0.09 1.82 -9.29
CA ALA A 258 -0.59 2.20 -10.61
C ALA A 258 0.31 3.25 -11.28
N GLY A 259 0.73 4.29 -10.55
CA GLY A 259 1.70 5.27 -11.05
C GLY A 259 3.04 4.63 -11.42
N THR A 260 3.57 3.75 -10.57
CA THR A 260 4.80 2.99 -10.83
C THR A 260 4.62 2.03 -12.03
N ALA A 261 3.44 1.45 -12.22
CA ALA A 261 3.13 0.61 -13.37
C ALA A 261 3.08 1.40 -14.69
N ASP A 262 2.56 2.63 -14.68
CA ASP A 262 2.59 3.52 -15.85
C ASP A 262 4.03 3.94 -16.20
N GLU A 263 4.85 4.22 -15.19
CA GLU A 263 6.30 4.44 -15.39
C GLU A 263 6.98 3.19 -15.99
N LEU A 264 6.68 2.00 -15.47
CA LEU A 264 7.19 0.74 -16.02
C LEU A 264 6.83 0.59 -17.51
N VAL A 265 5.58 0.88 -17.86
CA VAL A 265 5.13 0.82 -19.28
C VAL A 265 5.91 1.80 -20.13
N ALA A 266 6.12 3.03 -19.67
CA ALA A 266 6.91 4.03 -20.38
C ALA A 266 8.37 3.59 -20.61
N VAL A 267 9.01 3.05 -19.57
CA VAL A 267 10.38 2.50 -19.67
C VAL A 267 10.44 1.35 -20.68
N LEU A 268 9.48 0.42 -20.64
CA LEU A 268 9.43 -0.74 -21.55
C LEU A 268 9.12 -0.36 -23.00
N ASP A 269 8.36 0.70 -23.23
CA ASP A 269 8.06 1.18 -24.58
C ASP A 269 9.23 1.98 -25.19
N GLY A 270 10.03 2.66 -24.36
CA GLY A 270 11.22 3.40 -24.77
C GLY A 270 12.47 2.54 -24.96
N ALA A 271 12.55 1.38 -24.29
CA ALA A 271 13.73 0.52 -24.33
C ALA A 271 13.72 -0.48 -25.48
N ARG A 272 14.90 -0.72 -26.10
CA ARG A 272 15.12 -1.86 -27.02
C ARG A 272 15.51 -3.12 -26.24
N ASP A 273 14.79 -3.39 -25.18
CA ASP A 273 15.06 -4.47 -24.24
C ASP A 273 14.71 -5.86 -24.75
N SER A 274 15.22 -6.91 -24.08
CA SER A 274 14.86 -8.28 -24.41
C SER A 274 13.34 -8.44 -24.30
N ALA A 275 12.75 -9.09 -25.28
CA ALA A 275 11.31 -9.20 -25.37
C ALA A 275 10.70 -10.01 -24.19
N LEU A 276 11.50 -10.84 -23.47
CA LEU A 276 11.07 -11.56 -22.26
C LEU A 276 10.86 -10.61 -21.08
N ARG A 277 11.84 -9.75 -20.79
CA ARG A 277 11.74 -8.74 -19.71
C ARG A 277 10.53 -7.83 -19.92
N ARG A 278 10.26 -7.47 -21.20
CA ARG A 278 9.07 -6.68 -21.55
C ARG A 278 7.76 -7.40 -21.26
N SER A 279 7.69 -8.72 -21.53
CA SER A 279 6.48 -9.50 -21.26
C SER A 279 6.15 -9.54 -19.77
N ASP A 280 7.13 -9.85 -18.92
CA ASP A 280 6.94 -9.91 -17.46
C ASP A 280 6.54 -8.53 -16.89
N GLY A 281 7.16 -7.45 -17.38
CA GLY A 281 6.81 -6.10 -16.98
C GLY A 281 5.37 -5.70 -17.36
N PHE A 282 4.93 -6.02 -18.59
CA PHE A 282 3.55 -5.76 -19.01
C PHE A 282 2.53 -6.60 -18.25
N ILE A 283 2.86 -7.84 -17.86
CA ILE A 283 1.99 -8.66 -16.98
C ILE A 283 1.85 -8.01 -15.61
N ALA A 284 2.97 -7.60 -15.00
CA ALA A 284 2.95 -6.93 -13.71
C ALA A 284 2.12 -5.64 -13.75
N ALA A 285 2.34 -4.78 -14.75
CA ALA A 285 1.55 -3.57 -14.94
C ALA A 285 0.05 -3.87 -15.16
N ALA A 286 -0.28 -4.91 -15.90
CA ALA A 286 -1.66 -5.33 -16.10
C ALA A 286 -2.34 -5.76 -14.80
N ILE A 287 -1.65 -6.51 -13.93
CA ILE A 287 -2.16 -6.94 -12.63
C ILE A 287 -2.42 -5.73 -11.73
N VAL A 288 -1.49 -4.77 -11.72
CA VAL A 288 -1.64 -3.53 -10.93
C VAL A 288 -2.83 -2.72 -11.40
N HIS A 289 -2.96 -2.46 -12.72
CA HIS A 289 -4.11 -1.72 -13.26
C HIS A 289 -5.44 -2.43 -13.02
N LEU A 290 -5.45 -3.77 -13.02
CA LEU A 290 -6.64 -4.53 -12.66
C LEU A 290 -7.05 -4.30 -11.20
N ALA A 291 -6.07 -4.33 -10.28
CA ALA A 291 -6.31 -4.04 -8.87
C ALA A 291 -6.74 -2.59 -8.63
N ALA A 292 -6.27 -1.65 -9.47
CA ALA A 292 -6.68 -0.24 -9.47
C ALA A 292 -8.06 0.03 -10.12
N GLY A 293 -8.80 -1.02 -10.50
CA GLY A 293 -10.14 -0.87 -11.10
C GLY A 293 -10.13 -0.45 -12.58
N ASN A 294 -9.02 -0.65 -13.30
CA ASN A 294 -8.85 -0.31 -14.71
C ASN A 294 -8.80 -1.57 -15.61
N PRO A 295 -9.89 -2.37 -15.70
CA PRO A 295 -9.87 -3.66 -16.40
C PRO A 295 -9.58 -3.54 -17.90
N SER A 296 -9.98 -2.46 -18.57
CA SER A 296 -9.68 -2.23 -19.99
C SER A 296 -8.18 -2.07 -20.23
N ARG A 297 -7.51 -1.21 -19.44
CA ARG A 297 -6.05 -1.01 -19.51
C ARG A 297 -5.29 -2.30 -19.20
N ALA A 298 -5.73 -3.01 -18.15
CA ALA A 298 -5.17 -4.30 -17.77
C ALA A 298 -5.26 -5.33 -18.91
N ALA A 299 -6.42 -5.44 -19.56
CA ALA A 299 -6.61 -6.37 -20.69
C ALA A 299 -5.68 -6.04 -21.86
N ASP A 300 -5.49 -4.76 -22.19
CA ASP A 300 -4.63 -4.33 -23.31
C ASP A 300 -3.16 -4.65 -23.04
N LEU A 301 -2.66 -4.36 -21.84
CA LEU A 301 -1.29 -4.68 -21.43
C LEU A 301 -1.06 -6.20 -21.41
N ALA A 302 -2.00 -6.97 -20.85
CA ALA A 302 -1.91 -8.42 -20.82
C ALA A 302 -1.95 -9.04 -22.23
N ARG A 303 -2.75 -8.51 -23.16
CA ARG A 303 -2.75 -8.94 -24.58
C ARG A 303 -1.40 -8.63 -25.26
N LYS A 304 -0.80 -7.46 -24.93
CA LYS A 304 0.53 -7.07 -25.44
C LYS A 304 1.59 -8.06 -24.93
N ALA A 305 1.56 -8.42 -23.66
CA ALA A 305 2.42 -9.42 -23.06
C ALA A 305 2.23 -10.81 -23.70
N ALA A 306 1.01 -11.29 -23.84
CA ALA A 306 0.70 -12.60 -24.43
C ALA A 306 1.23 -12.73 -25.85
N ARG A 307 1.06 -11.69 -26.68
CA ARG A 307 1.62 -11.67 -28.05
C ARG A 307 3.14 -11.71 -28.07
N SER A 308 3.78 -10.99 -27.13
CA SER A 308 5.23 -10.97 -27.01
C SER A 308 5.76 -12.34 -26.58
N SER A 309 5.19 -12.93 -25.52
CA SER A 309 5.59 -14.25 -25.00
C SER A 309 5.42 -15.36 -26.04
N ARG A 310 4.31 -15.36 -26.77
CA ARG A 310 4.06 -16.34 -27.84
C ARG A 310 5.13 -16.30 -28.94
N ARG A 311 5.54 -15.11 -29.40
CA ARG A 311 6.59 -14.94 -30.41
C ARG A 311 7.92 -15.48 -29.99
N GLN A 312 8.15 -15.63 -28.68
CA GLN A 312 9.41 -16.09 -28.10
C GLN A 312 9.35 -17.53 -27.61
N GLY A 313 8.20 -18.19 -27.70
CA GLY A 313 8.03 -19.56 -27.19
C GLY A 313 8.02 -19.65 -25.65
N HIS A 314 7.65 -18.56 -24.96
CA HIS A 314 7.52 -18.54 -23.49
C HIS A 314 6.08 -18.88 -23.10
N ASP A 315 5.73 -20.14 -23.18
CA ASP A 315 4.35 -20.63 -23.02
C ASP A 315 3.73 -20.29 -21.66
N ASP A 316 4.47 -20.44 -20.55
CA ASP A 316 3.94 -20.14 -19.21
C ASP A 316 3.64 -18.65 -19.02
N ALA A 317 4.51 -17.77 -19.50
CA ALA A 317 4.27 -16.32 -19.47
C ALA A 317 3.06 -15.93 -20.37
N GLU A 318 2.89 -16.59 -21.54
CA GLU A 318 1.70 -16.41 -22.36
C GLU A 318 0.44 -16.85 -21.61
N ARG A 319 0.46 -18.03 -20.98
CA ARG A 319 -0.67 -18.55 -20.21
C ARG A 319 -1.05 -17.61 -19.07
N HIS A 320 -0.05 -17.15 -18.32
CA HIS A 320 -0.27 -16.17 -17.25
C HIS A 320 -0.91 -14.89 -17.76
N ALA A 321 -0.37 -14.29 -18.82
CA ALA A 321 -0.96 -13.10 -19.45
C ALA A 321 -2.42 -13.34 -19.87
N ARG A 322 -2.76 -14.51 -20.42
CA ARG A 322 -4.14 -14.89 -20.80
C ARG A 322 -5.06 -15.02 -19.58
N VAL A 323 -4.57 -15.51 -18.42
CA VAL A 323 -5.33 -15.52 -17.17
C VAL A 323 -5.70 -14.10 -16.77
N VAL A 324 -4.74 -13.15 -16.83
CA VAL A 324 -5.00 -11.73 -16.53
C VAL A 324 -6.03 -11.13 -17.48
N VAL A 325 -5.97 -11.45 -18.79
CA VAL A 325 -7.00 -11.03 -19.76
C VAL A 325 -8.39 -11.53 -19.36
N LEU A 326 -8.52 -12.83 -19.02
CA LEU A 326 -9.81 -13.40 -18.60
C LEU A 326 -10.32 -12.77 -17.32
N ARG A 327 -9.45 -12.49 -16.36
CA ARG A 327 -9.83 -11.81 -15.12
C ARG A 327 -10.33 -10.39 -15.40
N ALA A 328 -9.63 -9.64 -16.23
CA ALA A 328 -10.03 -8.29 -16.63
C ALA A 328 -11.38 -8.28 -17.35
N GLN A 329 -11.63 -9.25 -18.24
CA GLN A 329 -12.92 -9.42 -18.92
C GLN A 329 -14.04 -9.78 -17.94
N ALA A 330 -13.76 -10.62 -16.95
CA ALA A 330 -14.74 -10.99 -15.93
C ALA A 330 -15.12 -9.79 -15.05
N GLU A 331 -14.15 -8.97 -14.66
CA GLU A 331 -14.38 -7.74 -13.89
C GLU A 331 -15.14 -6.67 -14.71
N ALA A 332 -14.96 -6.67 -16.03
CA ALA A 332 -15.77 -5.87 -16.96
C ALA A 332 -17.17 -6.48 -17.24
N GLY A 333 -17.58 -7.54 -16.55
CA GLY A 333 -18.91 -8.14 -16.66
C GLY A 333 -19.03 -9.31 -17.66
N ALA A 334 -17.96 -9.70 -18.35
CA ALA A 334 -18.01 -10.80 -19.31
C ALA A 334 -17.95 -12.18 -18.62
N VAL A 335 -19.07 -12.63 -18.06
CA VAL A 335 -19.19 -13.91 -17.34
C VAL A 335 -19.86 -14.94 -18.24
N THR A 336 -19.08 -15.89 -18.79
CA THR A 336 -19.58 -16.95 -19.70
C THR A 336 -19.00 -18.32 -19.37
N LYS A 337 -19.69 -19.38 -19.75
CA LYS A 337 -19.21 -20.79 -19.66
C LYS A 337 -17.88 -20.99 -20.39
N ARG A 338 -17.64 -20.27 -21.49
CA ARG A 338 -16.39 -20.30 -22.27
C ARG A 338 -15.23 -19.77 -21.42
N HIS A 339 -15.44 -18.63 -20.75
CA HIS A 339 -14.41 -18.04 -19.87
C HIS A 339 -14.07 -18.93 -18.69
N ALA A 340 -15.08 -19.57 -18.08
CA ALA A 340 -14.84 -20.53 -16.98
C ALA A 340 -13.97 -21.72 -17.41
N ARG A 341 -14.28 -22.36 -18.55
CA ARG A 341 -13.49 -23.45 -19.11
C ARG A 341 -12.08 -23.02 -19.52
N ALA A 342 -11.96 -21.85 -20.11
CA ALA A 342 -10.65 -21.29 -20.51
C ALA A 342 -9.76 -21.03 -19.28
N ALA A 343 -10.29 -20.47 -18.21
CA ALA A 343 -9.55 -20.25 -16.97
C ALA A 343 -9.08 -21.56 -16.32
N ALA A 344 -9.95 -22.59 -16.30
CA ALA A 344 -9.60 -23.91 -15.79
C ALA A 344 -8.51 -24.60 -16.62
N ALA A 345 -8.60 -24.52 -17.96
CA ALA A 345 -7.59 -25.07 -18.86
C ALA A 345 -6.23 -24.39 -18.66
N LEU A 346 -6.20 -23.07 -18.60
CA LEU A 346 -4.96 -22.33 -18.34
C LEU A 346 -4.36 -22.65 -16.98
N ALA A 347 -5.18 -22.82 -15.94
CA ALA A 347 -4.72 -23.22 -14.62
C ALA A 347 -4.08 -24.62 -14.62
N ALA A 348 -4.63 -25.57 -15.41
CA ALA A 348 -4.06 -26.91 -15.53
C ALA A 348 -2.72 -26.94 -16.28
N GLU A 349 -2.53 -26.01 -17.21
CA GLU A 349 -1.32 -25.91 -18.04
C GLU A 349 -0.16 -25.12 -17.39
N LEU A 350 -0.45 -24.29 -16.36
CA LEU A 350 0.56 -23.52 -15.63
C LEU A 350 1.44 -24.45 -14.78
N THR A 351 2.76 -24.28 -14.89
CA THR A 351 3.74 -25.06 -14.14
C THR A 351 3.85 -24.63 -12.67
N ASP A 352 4.56 -25.39 -11.85
CA ASP A 352 4.77 -25.08 -10.43
C ASP A 352 5.52 -23.77 -10.18
N ARG A 353 6.27 -23.30 -11.15
CA ARG A 353 6.87 -21.95 -11.14
C ARG A 353 5.83 -20.86 -10.98
N TYR A 354 4.65 -21.05 -11.55
CA TYR A 354 3.51 -20.13 -11.52
C TYR A 354 2.42 -20.62 -10.54
N ALA A 355 2.85 -21.15 -9.40
CA ALA A 355 1.91 -21.74 -8.43
C ALA A 355 0.94 -20.72 -7.80
N SER A 356 1.32 -19.45 -7.68
CA SER A 356 0.44 -18.36 -7.22
C SER A 356 -0.57 -17.99 -8.29
N GLU A 357 -0.12 -17.83 -9.51
CA GLU A 357 -0.92 -17.48 -10.68
C GLU A 357 -1.90 -18.63 -11.04
N ARG A 358 -1.46 -19.85 -10.86
CA ARG A 358 -2.33 -21.04 -10.97
C ARG A 358 -3.44 -21.05 -9.92
N LEU A 359 -3.13 -20.62 -8.68
CA LEU A 359 -4.12 -20.49 -7.62
C LEU A 359 -5.18 -19.43 -7.99
N ASP A 360 -4.75 -18.28 -8.49
CA ASP A 360 -5.64 -17.20 -8.92
C ASP A 360 -6.51 -17.63 -10.11
N ALA A 361 -5.91 -18.33 -11.07
CA ALA A 361 -6.65 -18.91 -12.23
C ALA A 361 -7.71 -19.92 -11.80
N LEU A 362 -7.41 -20.77 -10.81
CA LEU A 362 -8.36 -21.76 -10.24
C LEU A 362 -9.51 -21.05 -9.52
N VAL A 363 -9.23 -20.00 -8.73
CA VAL A 363 -10.28 -19.22 -8.07
C VAL A 363 -11.16 -18.52 -9.09
N LEU A 364 -10.56 -17.92 -10.14
CA LEU A 364 -11.31 -17.31 -11.24
C LEU A 364 -12.20 -18.34 -11.95
N ALA A 365 -11.65 -19.51 -12.29
CA ALA A 365 -12.40 -20.60 -12.92
C ALA A 365 -13.58 -21.03 -12.05
N GLY A 366 -13.35 -21.23 -10.75
CA GLY A 366 -14.39 -21.60 -9.79
C GLY A 366 -15.51 -20.55 -9.69
N ARG A 367 -15.17 -19.27 -9.60
CA ARG A 367 -16.14 -18.16 -9.56
C ARG A 367 -16.99 -18.11 -10.84
N LEU A 368 -16.31 -18.12 -12.00
CA LEU A 368 -16.99 -18.07 -13.31
C LEU A 368 -17.87 -19.33 -13.54
N ALA A 369 -17.38 -20.50 -13.17
CA ALA A 369 -18.11 -21.75 -13.29
C ALA A 369 -19.36 -21.76 -12.39
N SER A 370 -19.25 -21.33 -11.13
CA SER A 370 -20.39 -21.17 -10.23
C SER A 370 -21.45 -20.21 -10.80
N ALA A 371 -21.02 -19.04 -11.26
CA ALA A 371 -21.91 -18.03 -11.82
C ALA A 371 -22.61 -18.48 -13.11
N THR A 372 -22.03 -19.43 -13.85
CA THR A 372 -22.57 -19.92 -15.13
C THR A 372 -23.21 -21.32 -15.03
N GLY A 373 -23.37 -21.88 -13.83
CA GLY A 373 -24.02 -23.16 -13.58
C GLY A 373 -23.18 -24.40 -13.89
N LEU A 374 -21.85 -24.28 -14.06
CA LEU A 374 -20.91 -25.39 -14.26
C LEU A 374 -20.42 -25.93 -12.90
N GLN A 375 -21.30 -26.56 -12.12
CA GLN A 375 -21.05 -26.90 -10.70
C GLN A 375 -19.90 -27.89 -10.50
N GLU A 376 -19.74 -28.90 -11.35
CA GLU A 376 -18.63 -29.85 -11.26
C GLU A 376 -17.28 -29.16 -11.44
N LEU A 377 -17.16 -28.34 -12.49
CA LEU A 377 -15.95 -27.56 -12.76
C LEU A 377 -15.64 -26.57 -11.62
N ALA A 378 -16.68 -25.92 -11.08
CA ALA A 378 -16.53 -25.02 -9.94
C ALA A 378 -15.99 -25.77 -8.71
N GLY A 379 -16.57 -26.93 -8.39
CA GLY A 379 -16.17 -27.75 -7.28
C GLY A 379 -14.73 -28.29 -7.41
N GLU A 380 -14.33 -28.73 -8.60
CA GLU A 380 -12.96 -29.20 -8.87
C GLU A 380 -11.93 -28.08 -8.73
N ALA A 381 -12.14 -26.96 -9.41
CA ALA A 381 -11.25 -25.81 -9.38
C ALA A 381 -11.09 -25.25 -7.94
N LEU A 382 -12.20 -25.06 -7.21
CA LEU A 382 -12.17 -24.53 -5.84
C LEU A 382 -11.55 -25.52 -4.85
N ARG A 383 -11.76 -26.85 -4.97
CA ARG A 383 -11.08 -27.84 -4.12
C ARG A 383 -9.57 -27.78 -4.30
N THR A 384 -9.11 -27.70 -5.54
CA THR A 384 -7.68 -27.58 -5.86
C THR A 384 -7.12 -26.26 -5.32
N ALA A 385 -7.79 -25.15 -5.51
CA ALA A 385 -7.40 -23.84 -4.99
C ALA A 385 -7.36 -23.84 -3.45
N ALA A 386 -8.33 -24.44 -2.78
CA ALA A 386 -8.40 -24.50 -1.32
C ALA A 386 -7.21 -25.23 -0.66
N ALA A 387 -6.47 -26.07 -1.39
CA ALA A 387 -5.24 -26.68 -0.88
C ALA A 387 -4.17 -25.63 -0.54
N GLY A 388 -4.15 -24.47 -1.23
CA GLY A 388 -3.23 -23.35 -1.01
C GLY A 388 -3.26 -22.77 0.42
N ARG A 389 -4.36 -22.95 1.18
CA ARG A 389 -4.50 -22.47 2.57
C ARG A 389 -3.52 -23.11 3.56
N ARG A 390 -3.00 -24.30 3.26
CA ARG A 390 -2.09 -25.08 4.11
C ARG A 390 -0.62 -24.95 3.73
N GLY A 391 -0.30 -24.25 2.63
CA GLY A 391 1.04 -24.12 2.12
C GLY A 391 1.93 -23.18 2.97
N ARG A 392 3.25 -23.26 2.75
CA ARG A 392 4.25 -22.36 3.32
C ARG A 392 4.34 -20.99 2.58
N GLY A 393 3.36 -20.67 1.73
CA GLY A 393 3.33 -19.44 0.96
C GLY A 393 3.06 -18.17 1.79
N SER A 394 3.07 -17.01 1.11
CA SER A 394 2.74 -15.71 1.70
C SER A 394 1.36 -15.70 2.36
N ALA A 395 1.13 -14.75 3.26
CA ALA A 395 -0.17 -14.57 3.91
C ALA A 395 -1.29 -14.37 2.88
N LEU A 396 -1.03 -13.58 1.83
CA LEU A 396 -1.99 -13.32 0.76
C LEU A 396 -2.39 -14.62 0.03
N ARG A 397 -1.42 -15.44 -0.34
CA ARG A 397 -1.68 -16.74 -0.98
C ARG A 397 -2.52 -17.67 -0.09
N ARG A 398 -2.21 -17.74 1.21
CA ARG A 398 -2.98 -18.54 2.16
C ARG A 398 -4.41 -18.01 2.32
N ALA A 399 -4.59 -16.68 2.33
CA ALA A 399 -5.91 -16.05 2.37
C ALA A 399 -6.73 -16.38 1.12
N THR A 400 -6.12 -16.34 -0.08
CA THR A 400 -6.77 -16.79 -1.34
C THR A 400 -7.22 -18.25 -1.26
N GLY A 401 -6.41 -19.12 -0.68
CA GLY A 401 -6.81 -20.52 -0.44
C GLY A 401 -7.99 -20.68 0.53
N TRP A 402 -8.07 -19.82 1.57
CA TRP A 402 -9.22 -19.76 2.46
C TRP A 402 -10.46 -19.19 1.76
N TYR A 403 -10.29 -18.21 0.87
CA TYR A 403 -11.39 -17.69 0.05
C TYR A 403 -11.96 -18.78 -0.87
N ALA A 404 -11.11 -19.55 -1.53
CA ALA A 404 -11.55 -20.73 -2.31
C ALA A 404 -12.31 -21.74 -1.45
N GLN A 405 -11.86 -22.02 -0.21
CA GLN A 405 -12.55 -22.88 0.72
C GLN A 405 -13.93 -22.31 1.13
N ALA A 406 -14.03 -21.00 1.28
CA ALA A 406 -15.29 -20.35 1.61
C ALA A 406 -16.29 -20.45 0.44
N LEU A 407 -15.85 -20.20 -0.79
CA LEU A 407 -16.68 -20.36 -1.99
C LEU A 407 -17.14 -21.81 -2.19
N LEU A 408 -16.28 -22.80 -1.92
CA LEU A 408 -16.63 -24.21 -1.97
C LEU A 408 -17.71 -24.56 -0.95
N ALA A 409 -17.61 -24.04 0.27
CA ALA A 409 -18.63 -24.24 1.30
C ALA A 409 -19.94 -23.51 0.98
N GLU A 410 -19.86 -22.33 0.38
CA GLU A 410 -21.03 -21.57 -0.12
C GLU A 410 -21.79 -22.39 -1.16
N SER A 411 -21.09 -22.95 -2.16
CA SER A 411 -21.70 -23.77 -3.22
C SER A 411 -22.33 -25.06 -2.70
N ALA A 412 -21.82 -25.59 -1.59
CA ALA A 412 -22.38 -26.75 -0.90
C ALA A 412 -23.53 -26.39 0.07
N GLY A 413 -23.88 -25.11 0.22
CA GLY A 413 -24.89 -24.65 1.18
C GLY A 413 -24.46 -24.71 2.66
N ASP A 414 -23.20 -25.07 2.95
CA ASP A 414 -22.68 -25.14 4.32
C ASP A 414 -22.26 -23.75 4.84
N ARG A 415 -23.26 -23.02 5.36
CA ARG A 415 -23.06 -21.68 5.94
C ARG A 415 -21.99 -21.66 7.05
N ARG A 416 -21.99 -22.69 7.92
CA ARG A 416 -21.05 -22.73 9.06
C ARG A 416 -19.61 -22.91 8.58
N ALA A 417 -19.39 -23.83 7.64
CA ALA A 417 -18.05 -24.02 7.06
C ALA A 417 -17.58 -22.78 6.29
N MET A 418 -18.47 -22.13 5.54
CA MET A 418 -18.18 -20.91 4.81
C MET A 418 -17.72 -19.78 5.76
N LEU A 419 -18.49 -19.49 6.81
CA LEU A 419 -18.14 -18.45 7.79
C LEU A 419 -16.84 -18.78 8.54
N ARG A 420 -16.61 -20.08 8.89
CA ARG A 420 -15.33 -20.48 9.49
C ARG A 420 -14.15 -20.23 8.52
N ALA A 421 -14.32 -20.53 7.24
CA ALA A 421 -13.28 -20.32 6.25
C ALA A 421 -12.98 -18.82 6.05
N CYS A 422 -14.01 -17.98 5.96
CA CYS A 422 -13.86 -16.51 5.92
C CYS A 422 -13.09 -15.99 7.15
N GLY A 423 -13.48 -16.44 8.35
CA GLY A 423 -12.81 -16.06 9.60
C GLY A 423 -11.33 -16.43 9.61
N ARG A 424 -10.99 -17.66 9.22
CA ARG A 424 -9.59 -18.11 9.13
C ARG A 424 -8.77 -17.32 8.10
N GLY A 425 -9.36 -17.00 6.96
CA GLY A 425 -8.70 -16.15 5.95
C GLY A 425 -8.40 -14.75 6.49
N LEU A 426 -9.36 -14.13 7.17
CA LEU A 426 -9.18 -12.83 7.82
C LEU A 426 -8.16 -12.90 8.97
N ASP A 427 -8.10 -13.96 9.78
CA ASP A 427 -7.08 -14.14 10.84
C ASP A 427 -5.66 -14.17 10.26
N VAL A 428 -5.47 -14.77 9.08
CA VAL A 428 -4.19 -14.77 8.36
C VAL A 428 -3.81 -13.36 7.92
N LEU A 429 -4.77 -12.58 7.43
CA LEU A 429 -4.54 -11.20 6.97
C LEU A 429 -4.32 -10.24 8.14
N ASP A 430 -4.99 -10.43 9.29
CA ASP A 430 -4.70 -9.65 10.49
C ASP A 430 -3.25 -9.83 10.96
N THR A 431 -2.77 -11.09 10.96
CA THR A 431 -1.37 -11.37 11.28
C THR A 431 -0.41 -10.69 10.33
N HIS A 432 -0.78 -10.61 9.04
CA HIS A 432 -0.01 -9.90 8.03
C HIS A 432 -0.04 -8.38 8.27
N ALA A 433 -1.21 -7.79 8.49
CA ALA A 433 -1.35 -6.36 8.79
C ALA A 433 -0.54 -5.95 10.05
N LEU A 434 -0.49 -6.82 11.07
CA LEU A 434 0.33 -6.59 12.26
C LEU A 434 1.84 -6.58 12.00
N SER A 435 2.32 -7.19 10.92
CA SER A 435 3.73 -7.12 10.52
C SER A 435 4.11 -5.81 9.82
N LEU A 436 3.13 -4.98 9.44
CA LEU A 436 3.36 -3.70 8.80
C LEU A 436 3.59 -2.61 9.86
N GLY A 437 4.69 -1.88 9.75
CA GLY A 437 5.09 -0.87 10.74
C GLY A 437 4.30 0.44 10.64
N ALA A 438 3.88 0.82 9.43
CA ALA A 438 3.16 2.06 9.16
C ALA A 438 1.65 1.90 9.26
N THR A 439 0.97 2.88 9.85
CA THR A 439 -0.50 2.93 9.96
C THR A 439 -1.16 2.92 8.59
N GLU A 440 -0.65 3.71 7.66
CA GLU A 440 -1.13 3.72 6.28
C GLU A 440 -1.10 2.33 5.65
N LEU A 441 0.01 1.61 5.76
CA LEU A 441 0.14 0.25 5.23
C LEU A 441 -0.85 -0.72 5.88
N ARG A 442 -1.08 -0.60 7.19
CA ARG A 442 -2.07 -1.42 7.90
C ARG A 442 -3.49 -1.19 7.40
N ALA A 443 -3.88 0.08 7.22
CA ALA A 443 -5.19 0.45 6.69
C ALA A 443 -5.37 -0.07 5.26
N ARG A 444 -4.41 0.19 4.39
CA ARG A 444 -4.46 -0.19 2.98
C ARG A 444 -4.41 -1.70 2.78
N ALA A 445 -3.67 -2.46 3.60
CA ALA A 445 -3.62 -3.91 3.54
C ALA A 445 -4.96 -4.60 3.82
N THR A 446 -5.92 -3.92 4.43
CA THR A 446 -7.28 -4.47 4.64
C THR A 446 -8.02 -4.77 3.34
N VAL A 447 -7.62 -4.15 2.22
CA VAL A 447 -8.19 -4.41 0.89
C VAL A 447 -8.11 -5.91 0.51
N HIS A 448 -7.06 -6.59 0.95
CA HIS A 448 -6.87 -8.02 0.66
C HIS A 448 -7.91 -8.94 1.34
N GLY A 449 -8.61 -8.42 2.36
CA GLY A 449 -9.70 -9.13 3.05
C GLY A 449 -11.09 -8.86 2.49
N SER A 450 -11.23 -7.92 1.54
CA SER A 450 -12.53 -7.42 1.07
C SER A 450 -13.47 -8.52 0.55
N ASP A 451 -12.96 -9.47 -0.23
CA ASP A 451 -13.77 -10.57 -0.78
C ASP A 451 -14.27 -11.52 0.31
N LEU A 452 -13.43 -11.87 1.28
CA LEU A 452 -13.79 -12.71 2.43
C LEU A 452 -14.84 -12.03 3.32
N ALA A 453 -14.62 -10.75 3.60
CA ALA A 453 -15.52 -9.94 4.41
C ALA A 453 -16.88 -9.74 3.72
N ALA A 454 -16.87 -9.38 2.43
CA ALA A 454 -18.08 -9.19 1.64
C ALA A 454 -18.90 -10.47 1.53
N LEU A 455 -18.25 -11.64 1.32
CA LEU A 455 -18.93 -12.94 1.27
C LEU A 455 -19.63 -13.25 2.59
N ALA A 456 -18.91 -13.11 3.73
CA ALA A 456 -19.45 -13.39 5.03
C ALA A 456 -20.59 -12.43 5.40
N THR A 457 -20.39 -11.11 5.21
CA THR A 457 -21.36 -10.08 5.56
C THR A 457 -22.64 -10.22 4.75
N ARG A 458 -22.54 -10.41 3.43
CA ARG A 458 -23.69 -10.64 2.55
C ARG A 458 -24.52 -11.85 3.01
N ARG A 459 -23.87 -12.94 3.36
CA ARG A 459 -24.57 -14.16 3.81
C ARG A 459 -25.27 -13.92 5.14
N VAL A 460 -24.58 -13.29 6.10
CA VAL A 460 -25.13 -13.03 7.42
C VAL A 460 -26.26 -11.99 7.37
N ALA A 461 -26.17 -11.03 6.46
CA ALA A 461 -27.26 -10.05 6.25
C ALA A 461 -28.55 -10.68 5.76
N VAL A 462 -28.49 -11.81 5.03
CA VAL A 462 -29.68 -12.50 4.50
C VAL A 462 -30.32 -13.41 5.54
N ASP A 463 -29.55 -14.23 6.26
CA ASP A 463 -30.06 -15.32 7.10
C ASP A 463 -29.44 -15.39 8.50
N GLY A 464 -28.67 -14.35 8.88
CA GLY A 464 -28.03 -14.28 10.18
C GLY A 464 -28.88 -13.54 11.22
N THR A 465 -28.49 -13.69 12.48
CA THR A 465 -29.02 -12.89 13.59
C THR A 465 -28.39 -11.49 13.61
N ALA A 466 -29.07 -10.53 14.22
CA ALA A 466 -28.52 -9.17 14.43
C ALA A 466 -27.15 -9.21 15.14
N ARG A 467 -26.97 -10.12 16.10
CA ARG A 467 -25.70 -10.33 16.83
C ARG A 467 -24.59 -10.85 15.91
N GLU A 468 -24.91 -11.77 15.02
CA GLU A 468 -23.93 -12.26 14.04
C GLU A 468 -23.55 -11.16 13.03
N LEU A 469 -24.53 -10.41 12.54
CA LEU A 469 -24.28 -9.31 11.61
C LEU A 469 -23.37 -8.26 12.24
N LEU A 470 -23.63 -7.83 13.48
CA LEU A 470 -22.77 -6.91 14.21
C LEU A 470 -21.34 -7.45 14.35
N ARG A 471 -21.18 -8.72 14.79
CA ARG A 471 -19.85 -9.34 14.94
C ARG A 471 -19.08 -9.43 13.64
N TRP A 472 -19.75 -9.74 12.54
CA TRP A 472 -19.10 -9.82 11.23
C TRP A 472 -18.74 -8.46 10.67
N THR A 473 -19.58 -7.45 10.87
CA THR A 473 -19.26 -6.06 10.51
C THR A 473 -18.04 -5.57 11.28
N GLU A 474 -18.02 -5.77 12.59
CA GLU A 474 -16.90 -5.38 13.45
C GLU A 474 -15.62 -6.19 13.19
N ARG A 475 -15.74 -7.38 12.58
CA ARG A 475 -14.59 -8.24 12.28
C ARG A 475 -13.63 -7.64 11.26
N TRP A 476 -14.11 -6.76 10.40
CA TRP A 476 -13.30 -6.18 9.33
C TRP A 476 -13.37 -4.66 9.25
N ARG A 477 -14.28 -4.02 9.98
CA ARG A 477 -14.39 -2.58 10.13
C ARG A 477 -13.51 -2.08 11.28
N GLY A 478 -12.85 -0.94 11.10
CA GLY A 478 -12.06 -0.33 12.15
C GLY A 478 -10.89 -1.18 12.62
N THR A 479 -10.21 -1.87 11.69
CA THR A 479 -9.05 -2.73 11.99
C THR A 479 -7.98 -1.93 12.70
N LEU A 480 -7.70 -0.69 12.27
CA LEU A 480 -6.75 0.21 12.91
C LEU A 480 -7.05 0.44 14.39
N HIS A 481 -8.33 0.58 14.75
CA HIS A 481 -8.78 0.80 16.13
C HIS A 481 -8.73 -0.46 16.99
N SER A 482 -8.63 -1.63 16.37
CA SER A 482 -8.61 -2.93 17.06
C SER A 482 -7.19 -3.45 17.30
N LEU A 483 -6.20 -2.83 16.66
CA LEU A 483 -4.78 -3.18 16.78
C LEU A 483 -4.11 -2.24 17.80
N PRO A 484 -3.16 -2.74 18.59
CA PRO A 484 -2.37 -1.87 19.44
C PRO A 484 -1.57 -0.91 18.57
N TRP A 485 -1.61 0.35 18.95
CA TRP A 485 -0.82 1.39 18.32
C TRP A 485 0.68 1.11 18.57
N PRO A 486 1.55 1.22 17.57
CA PRO A 486 2.98 1.14 17.82
C PRO A 486 3.37 2.27 18.78
N ALA A 487 4.07 1.93 19.86
CA ALA A 487 4.58 2.94 20.79
C ALA A 487 5.36 4.01 20.00
N ALA A 488 5.07 5.28 20.28
CA ALA A 488 5.76 6.40 19.67
C ALA A 488 7.27 6.22 19.86
N ARG A 489 8.01 6.08 18.76
CA ARG A 489 9.47 6.04 18.78
C ARG A 489 9.97 7.42 18.42
N HIS A 490 10.93 7.89 19.17
CA HIS A 490 11.67 9.08 18.77
C HIS A 490 12.42 8.76 17.48
N ASP A 491 11.91 9.30 16.38
CA ASP A 491 12.45 9.13 15.03
C ASP A 491 12.96 10.49 14.55
N ALA A 492 14.26 10.72 14.82
CA ALA A 492 14.91 11.98 14.49
C ALA A 492 14.93 12.26 12.98
N GLU A 493 15.00 11.23 12.14
CA GLU A 493 15.01 11.37 10.70
C GLU A 493 13.63 11.84 10.20
N LEU A 494 12.54 11.22 10.67
CA LEU A 494 11.18 11.68 10.35
C LEU A 494 10.95 13.09 10.86
N ALA A 495 11.35 13.41 12.08
CA ALA A 495 11.20 14.74 12.66
C ALA A 495 11.92 15.80 11.81
N ALA A 496 13.13 15.49 11.32
CA ALA A 496 13.90 16.39 10.45
C ALA A 496 13.22 16.61 9.10
N GLU A 497 12.68 15.55 8.46
CA GLU A 497 11.96 15.69 7.19
C GLU A 497 10.63 16.45 7.34
N LEU A 498 9.88 16.23 8.44
CA LEU A 498 8.69 17.01 8.76
C LEU A 498 9.03 18.49 9.00
N GLY A 499 10.15 18.78 9.67
CA GLY A 499 10.67 20.17 9.80
C GLY A 499 10.99 20.81 8.45
N ARG A 500 11.59 20.06 7.52
CA ARG A 500 11.83 20.56 6.14
C ARG A 500 10.51 20.79 5.40
N LEU A 501 9.52 19.92 5.58
CA LEU A 501 8.20 20.09 4.97
C LEU A 501 7.54 21.38 5.44
N ARG A 502 7.63 21.70 6.74
CA ARG A 502 7.12 22.96 7.30
C ARG A 502 7.83 24.17 6.72
N ALA A 503 9.15 24.15 6.65
CA ALA A 503 9.93 25.23 6.10
C ALA A 503 9.60 25.55 4.63
N VAL A 504 9.27 24.55 3.81
CA VAL A 504 8.81 24.77 2.43
C VAL A 504 7.35 25.21 2.39
N GLY A 505 6.50 24.72 3.30
CA GLY A 505 5.08 25.10 3.38
C GLY A 505 4.86 26.56 3.69
N SER A 506 5.75 27.18 4.47
CA SER A 506 5.71 28.63 4.81
C SER A 506 6.11 29.57 3.65
N LEU A 507 6.66 29.04 2.55
CA LEU A 507 7.18 29.79 1.40
C LEU A 507 6.25 29.73 0.16
N ILE A 508 4.94 29.56 0.33
CA ILE A 508 3.97 29.30 -0.76
C ILE A 508 4.04 30.39 -1.84
N GLY A 509 4.42 30.01 -3.08
CA GLY A 509 4.34 30.90 -4.23
C GLY A 509 4.94 30.42 -5.55
N SER A 510 5.75 29.38 -5.63
CA SER A 510 6.38 28.98 -6.89
C SER A 510 6.18 27.49 -7.24
N HIS A 511 6.22 27.17 -8.54
CA HIS A 511 6.25 25.77 -9.00
C HIS A 511 7.47 24.98 -8.48
N ALA A 512 8.56 25.68 -8.13
CA ALA A 512 9.76 25.06 -7.57
C ALA A 512 9.50 24.56 -6.15
N ASP A 513 8.77 25.32 -5.33
CA ASP A 513 8.42 24.96 -3.96
C ASP A 513 7.48 23.76 -3.93
N GLU A 514 6.54 23.71 -4.87
CA GLU A 514 5.62 22.56 -5.01
C GLU A 514 6.38 21.26 -5.39
N ALA A 515 7.38 21.35 -6.27
CA ALA A 515 8.20 20.20 -6.64
C ALA A 515 9.06 19.73 -5.46
N GLU A 516 9.64 20.64 -4.68
CA GLU A 516 10.43 20.30 -3.50
C GLU A 516 9.54 19.72 -2.39
N ARG A 517 8.36 20.29 -2.17
CA ARG A 517 7.37 19.74 -1.24
C ARG A 517 7.05 18.28 -1.58
N ARG A 518 6.75 17.98 -2.84
CA ARG A 518 6.49 16.59 -3.28
C ARG A 518 7.67 15.66 -3.04
N ARG A 519 8.90 16.13 -3.24
CA ARG A 519 10.11 15.35 -2.96
C ARG A 519 10.26 15.03 -1.47
N ILE A 520 9.94 16.00 -0.60
CA ILE A 520 9.99 15.80 0.85
C ILE A 520 8.89 14.81 1.28
N GLU A 521 7.65 14.99 0.81
CA GLU A 521 6.56 14.06 1.05
C GLU A 521 6.92 12.63 0.66
N GLU A 522 7.56 12.46 -0.51
CA GLU A 522 8.03 11.17 -0.98
C GLU A 522 9.12 10.57 -0.08
N ARG A 523 10.07 11.38 0.43
CA ARG A 523 11.09 10.90 1.40
C ARG A 523 10.44 10.46 2.70
N ILE A 524 9.50 11.23 3.25
CA ILE A 524 8.76 10.87 4.46
C ILE A 524 8.03 9.54 4.26
N ARG A 525 7.31 9.37 3.16
CA ARG A 525 6.58 8.12 2.87
C ARG A 525 7.52 6.93 2.77
N ARG A 526 8.61 7.04 2.01
CA ARG A 526 9.61 5.97 1.89
C ARG A 526 10.17 5.55 3.24
N HIS A 527 10.52 6.54 4.09
CA HIS A 527 11.02 6.30 5.43
C HIS A 527 9.99 5.57 6.30
N VAL A 528 8.77 6.08 6.34
CA VAL A 528 7.69 5.49 7.17
C VAL A 528 7.28 4.10 6.67
N HIS A 529 7.16 3.90 5.36
CA HIS A 529 6.80 2.60 4.78
C HIS A 529 7.87 1.53 5.06
N GLY A 530 9.13 1.93 5.20
CA GLY A 530 10.23 1.04 5.56
C GLY A 530 10.33 0.66 7.04
N ARG A 531 9.47 1.18 7.90
CA ARG A 531 9.50 0.91 9.35
C ARG A 531 9.05 -0.51 9.66
N GLU A 532 9.86 -1.20 10.46
CA GLU A 532 9.51 -2.51 11.02
C GLU A 532 8.70 -2.35 12.31
N THR A 533 7.81 -3.29 12.57
CA THR A 533 7.08 -3.35 13.84
C THR A 533 8.02 -3.77 14.97
N ALA A 534 8.12 -2.94 15.98
CA ALA A 534 8.77 -3.31 17.23
C ALA A 534 7.71 -3.52 18.31
N GLY A 535 7.40 -4.75 18.59
CA GLY A 535 6.50 -5.08 19.69
C GLY A 535 6.00 -6.52 19.63
N PRO A 536 5.53 -7.08 20.75
CA PRO A 536 4.94 -8.39 20.77
C PRO A 536 3.73 -8.43 19.82
N ARG A 537 3.56 -9.53 19.08
CA ARG A 537 2.38 -9.79 18.23
C ARG A 537 1.15 -9.92 19.12
N THR A 538 0.51 -8.82 19.44
CA THR A 538 -0.74 -8.82 20.16
C THR A 538 -1.87 -9.22 19.23
N THR A 539 -2.79 -10.02 19.73
CA THR A 539 -3.98 -10.44 18.98
C THR A 539 -5.00 -9.30 18.92
N ARG A 540 -5.71 -9.20 17.80
CA ARG A 540 -6.83 -8.27 17.65
C ARG A 540 -7.87 -8.49 18.76
N ARG A 541 -8.29 -7.41 19.44
CA ARG A 541 -9.42 -7.45 20.38
C ARG A 541 -10.72 -7.66 19.58
N ARG A 542 -11.47 -8.69 19.91
CA ARG A 542 -12.79 -8.95 19.33
C ARG A 542 -13.85 -8.21 20.14
N LEU A 543 -14.88 -7.70 19.46
CA LEU A 543 -16.02 -7.07 20.13
C LEU A 543 -16.73 -8.07 21.06
N ASP A 544 -16.80 -7.75 22.34
CA ASP A 544 -17.74 -8.37 23.27
C ASP A 544 -19.08 -7.63 23.20
N VAL A 545 -20.09 -8.32 22.69
CA VAL A 545 -21.41 -7.72 22.53
C VAL A 545 -22.12 -7.56 23.87
N GLY A 546 -21.78 -8.34 24.90
CA GLY A 546 -22.31 -8.15 26.25
C GLY A 546 -21.79 -6.84 26.86
N GLU A 547 -20.45 -6.68 26.87
CA GLU A 547 -19.77 -5.46 27.32
C GLU A 547 -20.29 -4.20 26.57
N LEU A 548 -20.52 -4.32 25.23
CA LEU A 548 -21.11 -3.24 24.44
C LEU A 548 -22.52 -2.86 24.93
N LEU A 549 -23.39 -3.85 25.12
CA LEU A 549 -24.78 -3.61 25.56
C LEU A 549 -24.83 -2.99 26.94
N ASP A 550 -23.97 -3.40 27.86
CA ASP A 550 -23.86 -2.84 29.20
C ASP A 550 -23.35 -1.38 29.16
N ALA A 551 -22.35 -1.11 28.35
CA ALA A 551 -21.78 0.23 28.17
C ALA A 551 -22.72 1.23 27.48
N LEU A 552 -23.67 0.76 26.69
CA LEU A 552 -24.67 1.62 26.02
C LEU A 552 -25.63 2.27 27.01
N GLY A 553 -26.04 1.58 28.09
CA GLY A 553 -27.01 2.09 29.03
C GLY A 553 -28.35 2.45 28.34
N ASP A 554 -28.71 3.72 28.37
CA ASP A 554 -29.91 4.29 27.73
C ASP A 554 -29.71 4.66 26.26
N ARG A 555 -28.44 4.60 25.75
CA ARG A 555 -28.11 4.95 24.39
C ARG A 555 -28.58 3.90 23.39
N THR A 556 -28.89 4.36 22.16
CA THR A 556 -29.19 3.49 21.03
C THR A 556 -27.99 3.47 20.07
N LEU A 557 -27.40 2.31 19.86
CA LEU A 557 -26.38 2.15 18.82
C LEU A 557 -27.02 1.71 17.51
N VAL A 558 -26.63 2.34 16.39
CA VAL A 558 -27.03 2.00 15.02
C VAL A 558 -25.78 1.71 14.19
N SER A 559 -25.49 0.45 13.98
CA SER A 559 -24.39 0.01 13.08
C SER A 559 -24.95 -0.22 11.69
N ILE A 560 -24.55 0.63 10.72
CA ILE A 560 -25.02 0.60 9.34
C ILE A 560 -24.03 -0.18 8.47
N VAL A 561 -24.55 -1.07 7.64
CA VAL A 561 -23.77 -1.92 6.73
C VAL A 561 -24.29 -1.71 5.31
N GLY A 562 -23.45 -1.16 4.44
CA GLY A 562 -23.73 -1.06 3.00
C GLY A 562 -23.27 -2.31 2.26
N LEU A 563 -24.15 -2.93 1.49
CA LEU A 563 -23.78 -4.02 0.59
C LEU A 563 -23.64 -3.46 -0.83
N ARG A 564 -22.54 -3.81 -1.50
CA ARG A 564 -22.31 -3.35 -2.89
C ARG A 564 -23.46 -3.75 -3.82
N GLY A 565 -24.08 -2.76 -4.46
CA GLY A 565 -25.24 -2.95 -5.34
C GLY A 565 -26.49 -3.47 -4.64
N GLY A 566 -26.62 -3.21 -3.33
CA GLY A 566 -27.70 -3.68 -2.50
C GLY A 566 -28.26 -2.60 -1.57
N ARG A 567 -29.02 -3.07 -0.58
CA ARG A 567 -29.64 -2.20 0.43
C ARG A 567 -28.71 -2.00 1.62
N PHE A 568 -28.92 -0.90 2.36
CA PHE A 568 -28.36 -0.75 3.70
C PHE A 568 -29.05 -1.71 4.67
N HIS A 569 -28.23 -2.33 5.50
CA HIS A 569 -28.64 -3.10 6.64
C HIS A 569 -28.18 -2.40 7.90
N ALA A 570 -29.00 -2.35 8.93
CA ALA A 570 -28.65 -1.75 10.21
C ALA A 570 -28.85 -2.74 11.35
N VAL A 571 -27.90 -2.78 12.27
CA VAL A 571 -28.10 -3.41 13.58
C VAL A 571 -28.36 -2.32 14.59
N VAL A 572 -29.55 -2.34 15.17
CA VAL A 572 -29.95 -1.43 16.24
C VAL A 572 -29.80 -2.17 17.58
N ALA A 573 -28.98 -1.60 18.48
CA ALA A 573 -28.81 -2.08 19.85
C ALA A 573 -29.41 -1.10 20.82
N ARG A 574 -30.43 -1.51 21.57
CA ARG A 574 -31.15 -0.68 22.55
C ARG A 574 -31.75 -1.52 23.68
N GLY A 575 -31.61 -1.07 24.94
CA GLY A 575 -32.20 -1.75 26.10
C GLY A 575 -31.81 -3.21 26.22
N GLY A 576 -30.52 -3.54 25.94
CA GLY A 576 -30.01 -4.91 26.00
C GLY A 576 -30.42 -5.83 24.81
N ARG A 577 -31.16 -5.29 23.82
CA ARG A 577 -31.68 -6.05 22.67
C ARG A 577 -31.00 -5.59 21.37
N LEU A 578 -30.87 -6.53 20.46
CA LEU A 578 -30.37 -6.29 19.11
C LEU A 578 -31.47 -6.57 18.07
N LYS A 579 -31.65 -5.66 17.13
CA LYS A 579 -32.61 -5.79 16.04
C LYS A 579 -31.89 -5.56 14.70
N HIS A 580 -32.16 -6.40 13.72
CA HIS A 580 -31.72 -6.20 12.35
C HIS A 580 -32.83 -5.51 11.57
N VAL A 581 -32.48 -4.40 10.89
CA VAL A 581 -33.40 -3.57 10.10
C VAL A 581 -32.80 -3.39 8.70
N VAL A 582 -33.63 -3.48 7.66
CA VAL A 582 -33.21 -3.22 6.27
C VAL A 582 -33.69 -1.84 5.88
N ALA A 583 -32.80 -0.97 5.44
CA ALA A 583 -33.08 0.41 5.04
C ALA A 583 -33.11 0.56 3.50
N GLY A 584 -32.79 1.72 2.96
CA GLY A 584 -32.88 2.05 1.54
C GLY A 584 -31.75 1.49 0.67
N ASP A 585 -31.73 1.92 -0.59
CA ASP A 585 -30.70 1.52 -1.56
C ASP A 585 -29.36 2.25 -1.28
N SER A 586 -28.25 1.51 -1.21
CA SER A 586 -26.94 2.08 -0.93
C SER A 586 -26.35 2.87 -2.10
N GLY A 587 -26.79 2.65 -3.33
CA GLY A 587 -26.32 3.34 -4.52
C GLY A 587 -26.77 4.80 -4.63
N ALA A 588 -27.97 5.11 -4.12
CA ALA A 588 -28.56 6.44 -4.20
C ALA A 588 -28.03 7.42 -3.12
N ALA A 589 -27.35 6.93 -2.08
CA ALA A 589 -27.02 7.75 -0.93
C ALA A 589 -25.86 8.75 -1.17
N LEU A 590 -24.91 8.43 -2.02
CA LEU A 590 -23.68 9.24 -2.22
C LEU A 590 -24.00 10.61 -2.82
N ASP A 591 -24.86 10.68 -3.82
CA ASP A 591 -25.23 11.93 -4.48
C ASP A 591 -25.99 12.86 -3.51
N GLU A 592 -26.84 12.30 -2.65
CA GLU A 592 -27.58 13.07 -1.64
C GLU A 592 -26.63 13.58 -0.53
N VAL A 593 -25.58 12.85 -0.17
CA VAL A 593 -24.54 13.30 0.79
C VAL A 593 -23.80 14.51 0.25
N GLU A 594 -23.35 14.46 -1.01
CA GLU A 594 -22.62 15.57 -1.63
C GLU A 594 -23.51 16.81 -1.78
N TYR A 595 -24.78 16.61 -2.13
CA TYR A 595 -25.75 17.70 -2.15
C TYR A 595 -25.96 18.33 -0.75
N ALA A 596 -26.09 17.51 0.30
CA ALA A 596 -26.25 17.99 1.66
C ALA A 596 -25.03 18.79 2.14
N LYS A 597 -23.82 18.30 1.86
CA LYS A 597 -22.57 19.01 2.15
C LYS A 597 -22.48 20.34 1.41
N PHE A 598 -22.81 20.35 0.11
CA PHE A 598 -22.81 21.57 -0.70
C PHE A 598 -23.76 22.63 -0.13
N ALA A 599 -24.98 22.25 0.21
CA ALA A 599 -25.99 23.16 0.77
C ALA A 599 -25.57 23.71 2.15
N LEU A 600 -25.06 22.86 3.04
CA LEU A 600 -24.56 23.28 4.34
C LEU A 600 -23.35 24.20 4.22
N ARG A 601 -22.39 23.89 3.34
CA ARG A 601 -21.24 24.77 3.06
C ARG A 601 -21.69 26.16 2.63
N GLY A 602 -22.65 26.24 1.68
CA GLY A 602 -23.20 27.50 1.23
C GLY A 602 -23.90 28.27 2.36
N ALA A 603 -24.70 27.58 3.17
CA ALA A 603 -25.45 28.21 4.29
C ALA A 603 -24.52 28.65 5.43
N ALA A 604 -23.46 27.91 5.75
CA ALA A 604 -22.56 28.22 6.86
C ALA A 604 -21.72 29.48 6.63
N VAL A 605 -21.46 29.86 5.37
CA VAL A 605 -20.65 31.05 5.02
C VAL A 605 -21.48 32.24 4.52
N ALA A 606 -22.76 32.05 4.20
CA ALA A 606 -23.64 33.08 3.69
C ALA A 606 -24.16 34.04 4.80
N ALA A 607 -24.67 35.21 4.39
CA ALA A 607 -25.46 36.04 5.30
C ALA A 607 -26.72 35.29 5.76
N ASP A 608 -27.19 35.53 6.98
CA ASP A 608 -28.21 34.71 7.64
C ASP A 608 -29.52 34.54 6.83
N ALA A 609 -29.99 35.60 6.15
CA ALA A 609 -31.16 35.55 5.29
C ALA A 609 -30.96 34.59 4.10
N VAL A 610 -29.80 34.58 3.47
CA VAL A 610 -29.43 33.68 2.36
C VAL A 610 -29.23 32.25 2.89
N ALA A 611 -28.60 32.09 4.05
CA ALA A 611 -28.46 30.84 4.74
C ALA A 611 -29.81 30.16 5.00
N GLY A 612 -30.81 30.96 5.42
CA GLY A 612 -32.20 30.49 5.61
C GLY A 612 -32.82 29.89 4.33
N VAL A 613 -32.61 30.56 3.21
CA VAL A 613 -33.10 30.06 1.90
C VAL A 613 -32.38 28.77 1.49
N LEU A 614 -31.07 28.72 1.66
CA LEU A 614 -30.27 27.53 1.31
C LEU A 614 -30.64 26.33 2.20
N LEU A 615 -30.82 26.50 3.50
CA LEU A 615 -31.24 25.43 4.39
C LEU A 615 -32.66 24.93 4.04
N ALA A 616 -33.61 25.85 3.74
CA ALA A 616 -34.94 25.46 3.31
C ALA A 616 -34.92 24.66 1.99
N ALA A 617 -34.08 25.05 1.05
CA ALA A 617 -33.87 24.32 -0.20
C ALA A 617 -33.20 22.93 0.00
N ALA A 618 -32.36 22.80 1.03
CA ALA A 618 -31.70 21.53 1.37
C ALA A 618 -32.63 20.52 2.06
N GLU A 619 -33.70 20.98 2.72
CA GLU A 619 -34.57 20.14 3.55
C GLU A 619 -35.12 18.89 2.86
N PRO A 620 -35.63 18.93 1.60
CA PRO A 620 -36.08 17.72 0.92
C PRO A 620 -34.95 16.72 0.66
N GLY A 621 -33.72 17.19 0.36
CA GLY A 621 -32.55 16.35 0.17
C GLY A 621 -32.10 15.66 1.47
N LEU A 622 -32.06 16.40 2.56
CA LEU A 622 -31.77 15.86 3.90
C LEU A 622 -32.82 14.81 4.34
N ALA A 623 -34.09 15.03 4.03
CA ALA A 623 -35.15 14.07 4.31
C ALA A 623 -35.00 12.79 3.45
N ARG A 624 -34.66 12.91 2.15
CA ARG A 624 -34.38 11.74 1.29
C ARG A 624 -33.14 10.99 1.77
N LEU A 625 -32.07 11.68 2.13
CA LEU A 625 -30.86 11.06 2.67
C LEU A 625 -31.18 10.27 3.94
N GLN A 626 -31.97 10.86 4.86
CA GLN A 626 -32.43 10.17 6.04
C GLN A 626 -33.25 8.92 5.71
N GLU A 627 -34.22 9.02 4.80
CA GLU A 627 -35.07 7.87 4.41
C GLU A 627 -34.22 6.77 3.78
N THR A 628 -33.25 7.13 2.94
CA THR A 628 -32.35 6.16 2.28
C THR A 628 -31.45 5.44 3.30
N MET A 629 -30.85 6.16 4.24
CA MET A 629 -29.86 5.58 5.16
C MET A 629 -30.49 5.00 6.42
N LEU A 630 -31.48 5.66 6.99
CA LEU A 630 -32.08 5.31 8.24
C LEU A 630 -33.49 4.73 8.07
N GLY A 631 -34.34 5.30 7.19
CA GLY A 631 -35.68 4.82 6.89
C GLY A 631 -36.42 4.23 8.10
N PRO A 632 -36.68 2.91 8.10
CA PRO A 632 -37.38 2.25 9.21
C PRO A 632 -36.59 2.27 10.53
N VAL A 633 -35.26 2.52 10.52
CA VAL A 633 -34.44 2.61 11.74
C VAL A 633 -34.87 3.76 12.62
N VAL A 634 -35.38 4.84 12.04
CA VAL A 634 -35.86 6.04 12.83
C VAL A 634 -36.86 5.65 13.91
N ARG A 635 -37.75 4.69 13.65
CA ARG A 635 -38.74 4.19 14.62
C ARG A 635 -38.12 3.41 15.78
N GLU A 636 -36.89 2.93 15.62
CA GLU A 636 -36.17 2.13 16.62
C GLU A 636 -35.26 2.98 17.53
N LEU A 637 -35.01 4.27 17.17
CA LEU A 637 -34.06 5.13 17.89
C LEU A 637 -34.43 5.39 19.35
N GLY A 638 -35.75 5.40 19.67
CA GLY A 638 -36.22 5.82 21.01
C GLY A 638 -35.95 7.30 21.26
N ASP A 639 -35.90 7.72 22.52
CA ASP A 639 -35.74 9.13 22.92
C ASP A 639 -34.35 9.46 23.47
N GLY A 640 -33.54 8.46 23.76
CA GLY A 640 -32.19 8.61 24.31
C GLY A 640 -31.14 9.03 23.30
N PRO A 641 -29.88 9.16 23.76
CA PRO A 641 -28.73 9.44 22.91
C PRO A 641 -28.50 8.35 21.84
N VAL A 642 -27.93 8.76 20.68
CA VAL A 642 -27.70 7.87 19.53
C VAL A 642 -26.22 7.76 19.21
N VAL A 643 -25.75 6.54 19.09
CA VAL A 643 -24.41 6.21 18.62
C VAL A 643 -24.50 5.64 17.19
N LEU A 644 -23.96 6.37 16.22
CA LEU A 644 -23.95 5.95 14.83
C LEU A 644 -22.60 5.31 14.47
N VAL A 645 -22.67 4.16 13.82
CA VAL A 645 -21.50 3.44 13.28
C VAL A 645 -21.76 3.22 11.79
N PRO A 646 -21.56 4.24 10.94
CA PRO A 646 -21.78 4.15 9.50
C PRO A 646 -20.60 3.45 8.80
N PRO A 647 -20.77 3.02 7.54
CA PRO A 647 -19.64 2.59 6.71
C PRO A 647 -18.66 3.73 6.48
N SER A 648 -17.40 3.41 6.18
CA SER A 648 -16.32 4.39 6.01
C SER A 648 -16.66 5.50 4.99
N THR A 649 -17.33 5.15 3.91
CA THR A 649 -17.79 6.08 2.88
C THR A 649 -18.85 7.08 3.36
N MET A 650 -19.48 6.85 4.51
CA MET A 650 -20.56 7.64 5.09
C MET A 650 -20.18 8.29 6.42
N GLN A 651 -18.94 8.20 6.87
CA GLN A 651 -18.49 8.78 8.14
C GLN A 651 -18.63 10.31 8.14
N SER A 652 -18.36 10.97 7.01
CA SER A 652 -18.44 12.41 6.85
C SER A 652 -19.84 12.93 6.44
N VAL A 653 -20.90 12.14 6.61
CA VAL A 653 -22.28 12.62 6.48
C VAL A 653 -22.55 13.64 7.59
N PRO A 654 -23.20 14.79 7.28
CA PRO A 654 -23.61 15.76 8.31
C PRO A 654 -24.80 15.23 9.11
N TRP A 655 -24.57 14.22 9.94
CA TRP A 655 -25.61 13.49 10.68
C TRP A 655 -26.50 14.40 11.53
N GLY A 656 -25.91 15.48 12.08
CA GLY A 656 -26.64 16.46 12.85
C GLY A 656 -27.61 17.33 12.05
N ALA A 657 -27.55 17.29 10.72
CA ALA A 657 -28.51 17.98 9.85
C ALA A 657 -29.75 17.13 9.51
N LEU A 658 -29.72 15.82 9.76
CA LEU A 658 -30.83 14.93 9.44
C LEU A 658 -32.02 15.18 10.36
N PRO A 659 -33.26 15.30 9.86
CA PRO A 659 -34.43 15.67 10.64
C PRO A 659 -34.65 14.90 11.95
N ALA A 660 -34.47 13.57 11.94
CA ALA A 660 -34.65 12.74 13.14
C ALA A 660 -33.49 12.84 14.15
N LEU A 661 -32.37 13.49 13.80
CA LEU A 661 -31.17 13.56 14.64
C LEU A 661 -30.81 14.96 15.11
N ARG A 662 -31.46 16.01 14.60
CA ARG A 662 -31.16 17.42 14.90
C ARG A 662 -31.21 17.76 16.37
N ASP A 663 -32.26 17.27 17.04
CA ASP A 663 -32.56 17.58 18.44
C ASP A 663 -32.12 16.45 19.39
N ARG A 664 -31.19 15.60 18.95
CA ARG A 664 -30.69 14.49 19.72
C ARG A 664 -29.20 14.61 20.01
N ASP A 665 -28.79 14.04 21.14
CA ASP A 665 -27.38 13.74 21.38
C ASP A 665 -26.95 12.63 20.42
N VAL A 666 -26.05 12.96 19.49
CA VAL A 666 -25.57 12.05 18.46
C VAL A 666 -24.05 12.02 18.48
N THR A 667 -23.52 10.83 18.65
CA THR A 667 -22.09 10.56 18.48
C THR A 667 -21.87 9.60 17.30
N VAL A 668 -20.77 9.78 16.56
CA VAL A 668 -20.37 8.94 15.43
C VAL A 668 -19.10 8.19 15.81
N ALA A 669 -19.00 6.94 15.41
CA ALA A 669 -17.79 6.15 15.63
C ALA A 669 -17.44 5.33 14.40
N PRO A 670 -16.13 5.08 14.13
CA PRO A 670 -15.71 4.25 13.01
C PRO A 670 -16.10 2.78 13.18
N SER A 671 -16.27 2.32 14.42
CA SER A 671 -16.74 0.97 14.75
C SER A 671 -17.35 0.95 16.16
N ALA A 672 -18.19 -0.03 16.46
CA ALA A 672 -18.70 -0.23 17.82
C ALA A 672 -17.57 -0.57 18.80
N THR A 673 -16.54 -1.25 18.34
CA THR A 673 -15.33 -1.55 19.13
C THR A 673 -14.58 -0.26 19.50
N ALA A 674 -14.45 0.68 18.56
CA ALA A 674 -13.80 1.98 18.80
C ALA A 674 -14.61 2.81 19.79
N TRP A 675 -15.94 2.86 19.62
CA TRP A 675 -16.83 3.55 20.56
C TRP A 675 -16.74 2.96 21.97
N LEU A 676 -16.79 1.64 22.09
CA LEU A 676 -16.71 0.95 23.40
C LEU A 676 -15.38 1.28 24.10
N ARG A 677 -14.25 1.25 23.36
CA ARG A 677 -12.94 1.62 23.89
C ARG A 677 -12.92 3.06 24.39
N ALA A 678 -13.43 3.99 23.58
CA ALA A 678 -13.51 5.41 23.93
C ALA A 678 -14.38 5.62 25.18
N ARG A 679 -15.54 4.95 25.25
CA ARG A 679 -16.48 5.05 26.36
C ARG A 679 -15.95 4.48 27.67
N THR A 680 -15.10 3.45 27.59
CA THR A 680 -14.50 2.81 28.77
C THR A 680 -13.11 3.33 29.11
N SER A 681 -12.58 4.30 28.35
CA SER A 681 -11.30 4.93 28.64
C SER A 681 -11.39 5.83 29.89
N THR A 682 -10.33 5.82 30.69
CA THR A 682 -10.26 6.65 31.88
C THR A 682 -9.68 8.02 31.53
N PRO A 683 -10.33 9.13 31.88
CA PRO A 683 -9.74 10.45 31.69
C PRO A 683 -8.47 10.61 32.52
N PRO A 684 -7.50 11.39 32.05
CA PRO A 684 -6.30 11.68 32.83
C PRO A 684 -6.66 12.35 34.16
N PRO A 685 -5.92 12.09 35.25
CA PRO A 685 -6.19 12.65 36.56
C PRO A 685 -6.06 14.18 36.56
N ASP A 686 -5.10 14.70 35.82
CA ASP A 686 -4.88 16.12 35.63
C ASP A 686 -5.82 16.63 34.53
N ARG A 687 -6.60 17.65 34.85
CA ARG A 687 -7.49 18.30 33.88
C ARG A 687 -6.77 19.40 33.09
N SER A 688 -5.57 19.09 32.60
CA SER A 688 -4.80 20.04 31.79
C SER A 688 -5.54 20.37 30.48
N VAL A 689 -5.52 21.65 30.10
CA VAL A 689 -6.19 22.18 28.92
C VAL A 689 -5.15 22.81 28.00
N ALA A 690 -5.18 22.47 26.72
CA ALA A 690 -4.35 23.08 25.67
C ALA A 690 -5.25 23.87 24.71
N LEU A 691 -4.95 25.15 24.52
CA LEU A 691 -5.66 26.05 23.61
C LEU A 691 -4.69 26.58 22.56
N ILE A 692 -4.92 26.25 21.30
CA ILE A 692 -3.97 26.50 20.21
C ILE A 692 -4.68 27.28 19.11
N ALA A 693 -4.12 28.45 18.74
CA ALA A 693 -4.56 29.25 17.60
C ALA A 693 -3.57 29.09 16.45
N GLY A 694 -4.03 28.56 15.32
CA GLY A 694 -3.23 28.43 14.10
C GLY A 694 -2.89 29.78 13.44
N ALA A 695 -1.99 29.72 12.46
CA ALA A 695 -1.54 30.90 11.71
C ALA A 695 -2.67 31.50 10.84
N ASP A 696 -2.57 32.80 10.57
CA ASP A 696 -3.36 33.57 9.60
C ASP A 696 -4.90 33.49 9.77
N LEU A 697 -5.38 33.14 10.96
CA LEU A 697 -6.80 33.07 11.31
C LEU A 697 -7.11 33.99 12.50
N ALA A 698 -7.45 35.24 12.23
CA ALA A 698 -7.71 36.24 13.27
C ALA A 698 -8.82 35.84 14.26
N SER A 699 -9.81 35.08 13.80
CA SER A 699 -10.89 34.55 14.61
C SER A 699 -10.44 33.48 15.60
N SER A 700 -9.45 32.63 15.25
CA SER A 700 -8.91 31.61 16.15
C SER A 700 -8.16 32.21 17.33
N GLY A 701 -7.42 33.30 17.12
CA GLY A 701 -6.79 34.05 18.19
C GLY A 701 -7.82 34.68 19.15
N ALA A 702 -8.93 35.21 18.62
CA ALA A 702 -10.03 35.71 19.43
C ALA A 702 -10.75 34.57 20.18
N GLU A 703 -11.04 33.45 19.53
CA GLU A 703 -11.63 32.25 20.11
C GLU A 703 -10.81 31.73 21.28
N VAL A 704 -9.52 31.49 21.04
CA VAL A 704 -8.58 31.01 22.06
C VAL A 704 -8.43 32.01 23.19
N GLY A 705 -8.41 33.32 22.90
CA GLY A 705 -8.38 34.36 23.91
C GLY A 705 -9.59 34.34 24.83
N VAL A 706 -10.81 34.16 24.31
CA VAL A 706 -12.03 34.03 25.12
C VAL A 706 -12.02 32.73 25.93
N LEU A 707 -11.60 31.61 25.34
CA LEU A 707 -11.50 30.32 26.02
C LEU A 707 -10.44 30.34 27.14
N ALA A 708 -9.34 31.07 26.98
CA ALA A 708 -8.35 31.28 28.04
C ALA A 708 -8.95 31.95 29.28
N GLY A 709 -9.96 32.80 29.12
CA GLY A 709 -10.71 33.33 30.23
C GLY A 709 -11.62 32.33 30.97
N VAL A 710 -11.93 31.20 30.31
CA VAL A 710 -12.73 30.11 30.87
C VAL A 710 -11.86 29.13 31.67
N TYR A 711 -10.60 28.97 31.25
CA TYR A 711 -9.63 28.01 31.82
C TYR A 711 -8.39 28.73 32.30
N THR A 712 -8.29 29.01 33.61
CA THR A 712 -7.21 29.82 34.20
C THR A 712 -5.83 29.17 34.14
N ASP A 713 -5.75 27.82 34.04
CA ASP A 713 -4.50 27.07 34.02
C ASP A 713 -4.23 26.41 32.64
N ALA A 714 -4.82 26.94 31.57
CA ALA A 714 -4.64 26.42 30.23
C ALA A 714 -3.23 26.75 29.66
N THR A 715 -2.65 25.81 28.95
CA THR A 715 -1.51 26.10 28.06
C THR A 715 -2.06 26.78 26.81
N VAL A 716 -1.69 28.04 26.59
CA VAL A 716 -2.19 28.86 25.47
C VAL A 716 -1.06 29.09 24.47
N LEU A 717 -1.25 28.68 23.22
CA LEU A 717 -0.29 28.89 22.14
C LEU A 717 -0.97 29.73 21.05
N THR A 718 -0.39 30.91 20.77
CA THR A 718 -0.90 31.86 19.79
C THR A 718 0.25 32.56 19.06
N GLY A 719 0.00 33.09 17.85
CA GLY A 719 1.05 33.77 17.07
C GLY A 719 2.24 32.86 16.84
N ASP A 720 3.46 33.39 16.97
CA ASP A 720 4.71 32.70 16.71
C ASP A 720 5.00 31.54 17.68
N ASP A 721 4.36 31.49 18.84
CA ASP A 721 4.48 30.39 19.81
C ASP A 721 3.70 29.14 19.42
N ALA A 722 2.75 29.24 18.50
CA ALA A 722 1.92 28.14 18.02
C ALA A 722 2.65 27.28 16.98
N THR A 723 3.83 26.78 17.31
CA THR A 723 4.62 25.89 16.46
C THR A 723 4.17 24.43 16.59
N ALA A 724 4.49 23.59 15.60
CA ALA A 724 4.13 22.16 15.60
C ALA A 724 4.70 21.41 16.82
N ASP A 725 5.96 21.67 17.18
CA ASP A 725 6.58 20.98 18.34
C ASP A 725 5.98 21.48 19.68
N ALA A 726 5.68 22.78 19.82
CA ALA A 726 4.98 23.32 20.97
C ALA A 726 3.54 22.75 21.08
N ALA A 727 2.84 22.67 19.96
CA ALA A 727 1.51 22.08 19.88
C ALA A 727 1.53 20.61 20.29
N LEU A 728 2.45 19.80 19.78
CA LEU A 728 2.60 18.39 20.18
C LEU A 728 2.86 18.24 21.67
N ALA A 729 3.74 19.08 22.23
CA ALA A 729 4.03 19.06 23.67
C ALA A 729 2.80 19.44 24.53
N ALA A 730 1.98 20.40 24.08
CA ALA A 730 0.74 20.78 24.77
C ALA A 730 -0.38 19.73 24.65
N LEU A 731 -0.43 19.02 23.52
CA LEU A 731 -1.42 17.96 23.25
C LEU A 731 -1.14 16.70 24.05
N ASP A 732 0.13 16.37 24.29
CA ASP A 732 0.52 15.06 24.85
C ASP A 732 -0.03 14.88 26.28
N GLY A 733 -0.98 13.95 26.42
CA GLY A 733 -1.64 13.63 27.69
C GLY A 733 -2.66 14.65 28.21
N SER A 734 -3.00 15.69 27.45
CA SER A 734 -3.97 16.69 27.89
C SER A 734 -5.37 16.08 28.08
N TRP A 735 -6.11 16.57 29.10
CA TRP A 735 -7.50 16.22 29.33
C TRP A 735 -8.41 16.77 28.22
N LEU A 736 -8.14 18.00 27.79
CA LEU A 736 -8.88 18.70 26.74
C LEU A 736 -7.91 19.52 25.90
N ALA A 737 -7.99 19.37 24.60
CA ALA A 737 -7.30 20.26 23.69
C ALA A 737 -8.30 20.93 22.74
N HIS A 738 -8.01 22.17 22.36
CA HIS A 738 -8.76 22.92 21.37
C HIS A 738 -7.78 23.51 20.37
N ILE A 739 -8.02 23.27 19.07
CA ILE A 739 -7.20 23.81 17.99
C ILE A 739 -8.11 24.53 17.01
N GLY A 740 -7.99 25.87 16.96
CA GLY A 740 -8.57 26.72 15.94
C GLY A 740 -7.51 27.02 14.87
N ALA A 741 -7.60 26.40 13.70
CA ALA A 741 -6.60 26.53 12.65
C ALA A 741 -7.21 26.34 11.26
N HIS A 742 -6.48 26.75 10.20
CA HIS A 742 -6.84 26.31 8.86
C HIS A 742 -6.56 24.82 8.71
N GLY A 743 -7.58 24.05 8.34
CA GLY A 743 -7.47 22.63 8.02
C GLY A 743 -7.28 22.43 6.53
N ARG A 744 -6.34 21.54 6.16
CA ARG A 744 -6.15 21.12 4.77
C ARG A 744 -6.36 19.61 4.70
N TYR A 745 -7.47 19.18 4.13
CA TYR A 745 -7.69 17.77 3.84
C TYR A 745 -7.04 17.37 2.51
N ARG A 746 -6.29 16.25 2.52
CA ARG A 746 -5.58 15.70 1.37
C ARG A 746 -6.15 14.31 1.02
N GLY A 747 -7.16 14.27 0.14
CA GLY A 747 -7.77 13.02 -0.31
C GLY A 747 -6.82 12.10 -1.08
N ASP A 748 -5.87 12.68 -1.81
CA ASP A 748 -4.80 11.97 -2.53
C ASP A 748 -3.78 11.34 -1.58
N ASN A 749 -3.52 11.96 -0.44
CA ASN A 749 -2.58 11.48 0.56
C ASN A 749 -3.01 11.87 1.98
N PRO A 750 -3.94 11.12 2.58
CA PRO A 750 -4.58 11.50 3.85
C PRO A 750 -3.62 11.69 5.03
N MET A 751 -2.43 11.08 4.98
CA MET A 751 -1.41 11.22 6.01
C MET A 751 -0.73 12.59 6.01
N PHE A 752 -0.85 13.36 4.93
CA PHE A 752 -0.42 14.77 4.84
C PHE A 752 -1.57 15.76 5.00
N SER A 753 -2.76 15.30 5.40
CA SER A 753 -3.78 16.22 5.92
C SER A 753 -3.22 16.94 7.13
N SER A 754 -3.45 18.26 7.24
CA SER A 754 -2.73 19.09 8.20
C SER A 754 -3.60 20.18 8.79
N LEU A 755 -3.13 20.72 9.90
CA LEU A 755 -3.54 21.98 10.50
C LEU A 755 -2.41 22.97 10.33
N GLU A 756 -2.71 24.17 9.85
CA GLU A 756 -1.68 25.18 9.57
C GLU A 756 -1.34 25.92 10.87
N LEU A 757 -0.09 25.81 11.32
CA LEU A 757 0.48 26.44 12.51
C LEU A 757 1.50 27.51 12.12
N ALA A 758 2.12 28.17 13.10
CA ALA A 758 3.04 29.29 12.88
C ALA A 758 4.28 28.91 12.06
N ASP A 759 4.81 27.72 12.25
CA ASP A 759 5.98 27.19 11.55
C ASP A 759 5.62 26.31 10.34
N GLY A 760 4.32 26.19 9.99
CA GLY A 760 3.81 25.42 8.87
C GLY A 760 2.87 24.28 9.25
N PRO A 761 2.67 23.28 8.38
CA PRO A 761 1.66 22.24 8.58
C PRO A 761 2.01 21.26 9.72
N LEU A 762 1.06 21.08 10.65
CA LEU A 762 1.02 19.96 11.59
C LEU A 762 0.28 18.79 10.91
N THR A 763 1.01 17.78 10.46
CA THR A 763 0.48 16.67 9.67
C THR A 763 -0.01 15.49 10.54
N VAL A 764 -0.70 14.51 9.94
CA VAL A 764 -1.04 13.24 10.61
C VAL A 764 0.22 12.50 11.08
N PHE A 765 1.34 12.57 10.33
CA PHE A 765 2.61 11.99 10.76
C PHE A 765 3.18 12.63 12.02
N ASP A 766 2.94 13.93 12.23
CA ASP A 766 3.31 14.59 13.48
C ASP A 766 2.46 14.09 14.64
N ILE A 767 1.15 13.97 14.44
CA ILE A 767 0.20 13.44 15.43
C ILE A 767 0.56 12.01 15.86
N GLU A 768 1.04 11.18 14.95
CA GLU A 768 1.51 9.83 15.27
C GLU A 768 2.73 9.78 16.22
N ARG A 769 3.40 10.90 16.43
CA ARG A 769 4.51 11.04 17.40
C ARG A 769 4.06 11.23 18.84
N LEU A 770 2.78 11.53 19.10
CA LEU A 770 2.23 11.65 20.45
C LEU A 770 2.39 10.33 21.22
N GLN A 771 2.83 10.44 22.48
CA GLN A 771 2.92 9.28 23.37
C GLN A 771 1.55 8.97 24.01
N SER A 772 0.85 10.03 24.39
CA SER A 772 -0.50 9.98 24.96
C SER A 772 -1.36 11.02 24.25
N PRO A 773 -2.31 10.62 23.38
CA PRO A 773 -3.14 11.61 22.69
C PRO A 773 -4.02 12.35 23.71
N PRO A 774 -4.54 13.56 23.37
CA PRO A 774 -5.49 14.26 24.21
C PRO A 774 -6.73 13.39 24.45
N TYR A 775 -7.24 13.39 25.68
CA TYR A 775 -8.45 12.64 26.01
C TYR A 775 -9.66 13.13 25.19
N ARG A 776 -9.81 14.47 25.09
CA ARG A 776 -10.78 15.14 24.20
C ARG A 776 -10.07 16.16 23.34
N LEU A 777 -10.48 16.28 22.08
CA LEU A 777 -9.95 17.29 21.17
C LEU A 777 -11.09 17.95 20.37
N LEU A 778 -11.11 19.27 20.39
CA LEU A 778 -12.00 20.10 19.58
C LEU A 778 -11.18 20.70 18.42
N LEU A 779 -11.65 20.49 17.20
CA LEU A 779 -11.05 21.01 15.97
C LEU A 779 -12.02 21.96 15.29
N THR A 780 -11.81 23.26 15.46
CA THR A 780 -12.55 24.29 14.73
C THR A 780 -11.86 24.65 13.42
N ALA A 781 -11.35 23.61 12.74
CA ALA A 781 -10.65 23.69 11.46
C ALA A 781 -11.54 23.14 10.34
N CYS A 782 -11.50 23.78 9.18
CA CYS A 782 -12.30 23.35 8.03
C CYS A 782 -12.00 21.88 7.63
N GLU A 783 -13.08 21.12 7.40
CA GLU A 783 -13.00 19.72 6.95
C GLU A 783 -12.14 18.78 7.83
N SER A 784 -11.88 19.15 9.08
CA SER A 784 -11.08 18.36 10.02
C SER A 784 -11.67 16.97 10.32
N GLY A 785 -12.99 16.82 10.18
CA GLY A 785 -13.72 15.55 10.34
C GLY A 785 -13.77 14.69 9.08
N VAL A 786 -13.21 15.14 7.94
CA VAL A 786 -13.20 14.37 6.71
C VAL A 786 -12.07 13.35 6.74
N GLY A 787 -12.39 12.09 6.47
CA GLY A 787 -11.43 11.00 6.28
C GLY A 787 -11.52 10.41 4.88
N SER A 788 -10.42 9.83 4.39
CA SER A 788 -10.40 9.10 3.14
C SER A 788 -10.76 7.64 3.38
N PRO A 789 -11.85 7.12 2.79
CA PRO A 789 -12.13 5.70 2.80
C PRO A 789 -10.99 4.91 2.17
N THR A 790 -10.51 3.90 2.87
CA THR A 790 -9.33 3.14 2.47
C THR A 790 -9.57 1.65 2.70
N GLY A 791 -9.00 0.79 1.86
CA GLY A 791 -9.11 -0.65 2.03
C GLY A 791 -10.55 -1.15 1.95
N ALA A 792 -10.94 -2.00 2.89
CA ALA A 792 -12.25 -2.67 2.88
C ALA A 792 -13.38 -1.84 3.51
N ASP A 793 -13.14 -1.23 4.65
CA ASP A 793 -14.03 -0.28 5.36
C ASP A 793 -13.23 0.47 6.44
N GLU A 794 -12.08 1.00 6.07
CA GLU A 794 -11.20 1.80 6.92
C GLU A 794 -11.23 3.27 6.48
N LEU A 795 -10.78 4.13 7.37
CA LEU A 795 -10.58 5.55 7.13
C LEU A 795 -9.14 5.94 7.42
N LEU A 796 -8.61 6.87 6.66
CA LEU A 796 -7.37 7.58 6.96
C LEU A 796 -7.64 9.09 7.04
N GLY A 797 -6.97 9.76 7.96
CA GLY A 797 -7.08 11.19 8.19
C GLY A 797 -6.83 11.54 9.65
N LEU A 798 -6.88 12.83 9.95
CA LEU A 798 -6.50 13.38 11.25
C LEU A 798 -7.34 12.79 12.41
N THR A 799 -8.66 12.84 12.30
CA THR A 799 -9.58 12.34 13.34
C THR A 799 -9.48 10.84 13.54
N THR A 800 -9.27 10.09 12.46
CA THR A 800 -9.13 8.63 12.54
C THR A 800 -7.85 8.23 13.24
N SER A 801 -6.74 8.90 12.94
CA SER A 801 -5.44 8.64 13.60
C SER A 801 -5.50 8.97 15.09
N LEU A 802 -6.08 10.10 15.46
CA LEU A 802 -6.30 10.47 16.86
C LEU A 802 -7.17 9.46 17.63
N SER A 803 -8.28 9.05 17.01
CA SER A 803 -9.15 8.01 17.59
C SER A 803 -8.44 6.67 17.73
N ALA A 804 -7.62 6.29 16.74
CA ALA A 804 -6.81 5.06 16.78
C ALA A 804 -5.72 5.11 17.86
N LEU A 805 -5.09 6.29 18.06
CA LEU A 805 -4.15 6.55 19.14
C LEU A 805 -4.79 6.43 20.53
N GLY A 806 -6.07 6.75 20.66
CA GLY A 806 -6.79 6.59 21.91
C GLY A 806 -7.56 7.81 22.41
N THR A 807 -7.63 8.89 21.61
CA THR A 807 -8.52 10.02 21.92
C THR A 807 -9.94 9.52 22.08
N ALA A 808 -10.55 9.80 23.23
CA ALA A 808 -11.86 9.28 23.61
C ALA A 808 -13.00 10.08 23.02
N GLY A 809 -12.78 11.38 22.77
CA GLY A 809 -13.77 12.27 22.19
C GLY A 809 -13.14 13.28 21.24
N LEU A 810 -13.74 13.46 20.06
CA LEU A 810 -13.33 14.42 19.05
C LEU A 810 -14.54 15.24 18.60
N LEU A 811 -14.39 16.55 18.46
CA LEU A 811 -15.33 17.43 17.79
C LEU A 811 -14.66 17.97 16.52
N ALA A 812 -15.29 17.75 15.37
CA ALA A 812 -14.69 18.13 14.09
C ALA A 812 -15.76 18.48 13.04
N THR A 813 -15.41 19.26 12.02
CA THR A 813 -16.32 19.66 10.95
C THR A 813 -16.22 18.80 9.72
N VAL A 814 -17.32 18.59 9.01
CA VAL A 814 -17.37 17.84 7.74
C VAL A 814 -17.52 18.73 6.52
N VAL A 815 -17.72 20.03 6.71
CA VAL A 815 -17.69 21.08 5.67
C VAL A 815 -17.04 22.33 6.25
N PRO A 816 -16.52 23.25 5.43
CA PRO A 816 -16.08 24.56 5.87
C PRO A 816 -17.21 25.33 6.57
N VAL A 817 -16.89 25.98 7.67
CA VAL A 817 -17.85 26.73 8.53
C VAL A 817 -17.43 28.19 8.67
N SER A 818 -18.35 29.03 9.18
CA SER A 818 -18.05 30.41 9.51
C SER A 818 -17.22 30.48 10.79
N ASP A 819 -16.11 31.18 10.75
CA ASP A 819 -15.24 31.42 11.92
C ASP A 819 -16.00 32.06 13.09
N ALA A 820 -16.81 33.10 12.82
CA ALA A 820 -17.56 33.79 13.86
C ALA A 820 -18.61 32.87 14.53
N ALA A 821 -19.30 32.03 13.75
CA ALA A 821 -20.31 31.12 14.30
C ALA A 821 -19.67 29.93 15.05
N SER A 822 -18.41 29.56 14.71
CA SER A 822 -17.68 28.54 15.45
C SER A 822 -17.25 29.02 16.85
N VAL A 823 -16.96 30.31 17.05
CA VAL A 823 -16.64 30.86 18.39
C VAL A 823 -17.78 30.66 19.35
N ASP A 824 -19.01 31.08 18.98
CA ASP A 824 -20.19 30.92 19.84
C ASP A 824 -20.49 29.46 20.14
N LEU A 825 -20.35 28.58 19.13
CA LEU A 825 -20.53 27.15 19.32
C LEU A 825 -19.49 26.59 20.30
N SER A 826 -18.21 26.94 20.13
CA SER A 826 -17.12 26.46 20.99
C SER A 826 -17.30 26.88 22.43
N LEU A 827 -17.73 28.11 22.69
CA LEU A 827 -18.02 28.58 24.04
C LEU A 827 -19.09 27.73 24.75
N VAL A 828 -20.20 27.47 24.08
CA VAL A 828 -21.25 26.61 24.63
C VAL A 828 -20.74 25.21 24.88
N VAL A 829 -19.99 24.63 23.94
CA VAL A 829 -19.42 23.28 24.09
C VAL A 829 -18.45 23.22 25.26
N HIS A 830 -17.51 24.17 25.39
CA HIS A 830 -16.55 24.21 26.50
C HIS A 830 -17.23 24.38 27.86
N GLU A 831 -18.25 25.24 27.97
CA GLU A 831 -19.01 25.39 29.17
C GLU A 831 -19.70 24.10 29.61
N ARG A 832 -20.29 23.39 28.67
CA ARG A 832 -20.98 22.10 28.93
C ARG A 832 -19.98 21.00 29.31
N LEU A 833 -18.84 20.92 28.66
CA LEU A 833 -17.76 19.96 29.00
C LEU A 833 -17.23 20.21 30.43
N ARG A 834 -17.10 21.48 30.82
CA ARG A 834 -16.67 21.87 32.18
C ARG A 834 -17.66 21.46 33.26
N THR A 835 -18.96 21.46 32.93
CA THR A 835 -20.03 21.01 33.84
C THR A 835 -20.22 19.49 33.86
N GLY A 836 -19.49 18.73 33.02
CA GLY A 836 -19.45 17.26 33.07
C GLY A 836 -20.21 16.56 31.95
N ASP A 837 -20.73 17.27 30.97
CA ASP A 837 -21.36 16.66 29.79
C ASP A 837 -20.34 15.91 28.95
N ASP A 838 -20.82 14.93 28.18
CA ASP A 838 -20.04 14.36 27.08
C ASP A 838 -20.15 15.23 25.80
N LEU A 839 -19.29 14.96 24.80
CA LEU A 839 -19.23 15.79 23.60
C LEU A 839 -20.53 15.82 22.80
N GLY A 840 -21.29 14.72 22.78
CA GLY A 840 -22.56 14.66 22.05
C GLY A 840 -23.62 15.55 22.70
N ALA A 841 -23.74 15.50 24.02
CA ALA A 841 -24.64 16.36 24.80
C ALA A 841 -24.21 17.84 24.70
N ALA A 842 -22.91 18.13 24.77
CA ALA A 842 -22.39 19.49 24.63
C ALA A 842 -22.67 20.05 23.22
N LEU A 843 -22.49 19.26 22.16
CA LEU A 843 -22.82 19.67 20.79
C LEU A 843 -24.33 19.87 20.59
N LEU A 844 -25.18 19.02 21.20
CA LEU A 844 -26.64 19.22 21.19
C LEU A 844 -27.01 20.54 21.83
N ALA A 845 -26.41 20.90 22.97
CA ALA A 845 -26.63 22.18 23.60
C ALA A 845 -26.27 23.36 22.70
N ALA A 846 -25.12 23.26 22.00
CA ALA A 846 -24.69 24.28 21.04
C ALA A 846 -25.66 24.37 19.83
N ARG A 847 -26.14 23.25 19.30
CA ARG A 847 -27.17 23.23 18.25
C ARG A 847 -28.47 23.92 18.66
N ARG A 848 -28.90 23.72 19.91
CA ARG A 848 -30.10 24.38 20.46
C ARG A 848 -29.89 25.86 20.70
N ALA A 849 -28.68 26.29 21.04
CA ALA A 849 -28.33 27.69 21.22
C ALA A 849 -28.20 28.47 19.89
N ALA A 850 -28.00 27.78 18.78
CA ALA A 850 -27.84 28.37 17.46
C ALA A 850 -29.10 29.12 16.99
N ALA A 851 -29.09 30.48 17.05
CA ALA A 851 -30.27 31.30 16.79
C ALA A 851 -30.52 31.53 15.29
N GLY A 852 -29.47 31.90 14.53
CA GLY A 852 -29.54 32.19 13.11
C GLY A 852 -29.50 30.95 12.19
N ALA A 853 -29.85 31.13 10.95
CA ALA A 853 -29.79 30.06 9.95
C ALA A 853 -28.32 29.64 9.65
N ARG A 854 -27.41 30.62 9.59
CA ARG A 854 -25.97 30.40 9.46
C ARG A 854 -25.40 29.65 10.66
N ASP A 855 -25.80 30.04 11.88
CA ASP A 855 -25.32 29.38 13.09
C ASP A 855 -25.83 27.93 13.17
N ARG A 856 -27.08 27.69 12.77
CA ARG A 856 -27.63 26.32 12.65
C ARG A 856 -26.88 25.51 11.62
N ALA A 857 -26.59 26.07 10.43
CA ALA A 857 -25.81 25.38 9.40
C ALA A 857 -24.41 24.99 9.92
N THR A 858 -23.74 25.91 10.61
CA THR A 858 -22.46 25.69 11.27
C THR A 858 -22.58 24.57 12.31
N ALA A 859 -23.54 24.65 13.23
CA ALA A 859 -23.72 23.65 14.29
C ALA A 859 -24.07 22.24 13.75
N TRP A 860 -24.80 22.15 12.62
CA TRP A 860 -25.10 20.88 11.95
C TRP A 860 -23.90 20.29 11.20
N SER A 861 -22.90 21.09 10.89
CA SER A 861 -21.67 20.67 10.20
C SER A 861 -20.66 20.02 11.15
N PHE A 862 -20.81 20.21 12.46
CA PHE A 862 -19.98 19.56 13.46
C PHE A 862 -20.47 18.14 13.80
N LEU A 863 -19.51 17.24 13.97
CA LEU A 863 -19.74 15.88 14.47
C LEU A 863 -18.99 15.68 15.79
N ALA A 864 -19.69 15.09 16.76
CA ALA A 864 -19.06 14.51 17.93
C ALA A 864 -18.66 13.06 17.59
N LEU A 865 -17.37 12.75 17.69
CA LEU A 865 -16.80 11.45 17.37
C LEU A 865 -16.30 10.77 18.66
N GLY A 866 -16.53 9.46 18.80
CA GLY A 866 -16.05 8.68 19.96
C GLY A 866 -17.12 8.46 21.02
N GLY A 867 -16.70 8.29 22.30
CA GLY A 867 -17.59 7.89 23.40
C GLY A 867 -17.50 8.74 24.66
N ALA A 868 -16.65 9.81 24.68
CA ALA A 868 -16.38 10.61 25.88
C ALA A 868 -16.93 12.05 25.80
#